data_b4dfc1aeba77096841c52cf450d9e388
#
_entry.id   b4dfc1aeba77096841c52cf450d9e388
#
_cell.length_a   1.000
_cell.length_b   1.000
_cell.length_c   1.000
_cell.angle_alpha   90.00
_cell.angle_beta   90.00
_cell.angle_gamma   90.00
#
_symmetry.space_group_name_H-M   'P 1'
#
loop_
_entity.id
_entity.type
_entity.pdbx_description
1 polymer ?
#
loop_
_entity_poly.entity_id
_entity_poly.type
_entity_poly.pdbx_seq_one_letter_code
_entity_poly.pdbx_strand_id
1 'polypeptide(L)'
;MNKLFVSLACALSLGYLATAAPMKTTLASYNQGINIIPQPKELVQGKGSFALTAKTPLLAQGDSAYIIARFFAEKLQRSTGYQLPVRSSSSAQPGAIYLRIDPSLQLGHEGYQLKSSPRGVEVVGRTGAGLYYGMQTLLQLLPAEVESPSLVKMARWNIPAVTIEDEPRFEYRGALVDVCRHFLTVEDMKQHIDLLSMFKINRLHWHLTEDQGWRIEIKKYPRLTSVGSKRIEGDGKEYGGYYTQEQIKEIVKYASDRFVTIVPEIELPGHAMGAIASYPELTCFPYRRVYQVRNIWGVEQDVFCAGKESTFQFIQDVLDEVVPLFPGQYFHIGGDECPKIRWKECPNCQKRIKDEGLKDEHELQSYVIRRAEKMLAKYGKKLIGWDEILEGGLAPTATVMSWQGEKGGIQAANMGHDVIMTPGSGGLYIDHYQGDSKIEPVAICCYSTLEKVYSYNPIPEAIVPDKRHHIKGAQANLWAEYLYTTPLMQYRAFPREIALAEAVWTPLEKKNYKDFERRLDNAYVRLDQHKVNYHIPLPEQPLPGSRQSASLSYVAFTDTTSLTLQTTRPIRIVYTTDGSEPTAKSQTYTQPLHISKSQVVKVASVLPSGKLSRVRAITFDKQSLSPAVELATPTPGLRTKTSVGNYYSAADFASATNWTEGVVKTTQELRPDRLNNHMDEIKRKAVVGEGYIKIPADGSYVFSTNLDQMYLDGELFIDNSGETSKFSRHDKSRALKAGWHRVKFVFVGAVRGGFPTYWEDTKVEYRKLEDAKFSTVTAEMLAY
;
A
#
# COMPACT_ATOMS: atom_id res chain seq x y z
N MET A 1 28.76 15.91 -20.95
CA MET A 1 29.74 14.88 -21.35
C MET A 1 30.10 14.07 -20.13
N ASN A 2 29.58 12.87 -20.01
CA ASN A 2 30.29 11.65 -19.65
C ASN A 2 29.27 10.53 -19.55
N LYS A 3 29.37 9.61 -20.47
CA LYS A 3 28.68 8.35 -20.56
C LYS A 3 29.28 7.40 -19.51
N LEU A 4 28.46 6.68 -18.76
CA LEU A 4 28.92 5.50 -18.04
C LEU A 4 28.18 4.28 -18.57
N PHE A 5 28.97 3.35 -19.08
CA PHE A 5 28.58 2.00 -19.52
C PHE A 5 28.16 1.16 -18.33
N VAL A 6 27.06 0.43 -18.47
CA VAL A 6 26.73 -0.71 -17.60
C VAL A 6 26.89 -1.97 -18.44
N SER A 7 27.86 -2.77 -18.06
CA SER A 7 28.15 -4.08 -18.66
C SER A 7 27.13 -5.12 -18.25
N LEU A 8 26.59 -5.78 -19.26
CA LEU A 8 25.66 -6.91 -19.17
C LEU A 8 26.46 -8.18 -18.93
N ALA A 9 26.29 -8.83 -17.80
CA ALA A 9 26.73 -10.20 -17.57
C ALA A 9 25.53 -11.15 -17.75
N CYS A 10 25.49 -11.85 -18.88
CA CYS A 10 24.59 -12.96 -19.14
C CYS A 10 25.08 -14.19 -18.37
N ALA A 11 24.31 -14.65 -17.39
CA ALA A 11 24.42 -16.00 -16.82
C ALA A 11 23.30 -16.86 -17.42
N LEU A 12 23.67 -17.84 -18.22
CA LEU A 12 22.79 -18.93 -18.68
C LEU A 12 22.37 -19.76 -17.47
N SER A 13 21.09 -19.77 -17.14
CA SER A 13 20.49 -20.80 -16.29
C SER A 13 19.59 -21.69 -17.15
N LEU A 14 20.00 -22.94 -17.29
CA LEU A 14 19.24 -24.02 -17.89
C LEU A 14 17.90 -24.19 -17.16
N GLY A 15 16.81 -24.09 -17.92
CA GLY A 15 15.47 -24.33 -17.42
C GLY A 15 15.22 -25.77 -17.07
N TYR A 16 14.90 -26.05 -15.82
CA TYR A 16 14.18 -27.26 -15.45
C TYR A 16 12.68 -27.00 -15.67
N LEU A 17 12.14 -27.65 -16.68
CA LEU A 17 10.69 -27.85 -16.83
C LEU A 17 10.23 -28.83 -15.73
N ALA A 18 9.82 -28.28 -14.59
CA ALA A 18 9.10 -29.06 -13.59
C ALA A 18 7.67 -29.26 -14.09
N THR A 19 7.36 -30.47 -14.57
CA THR A 19 5.99 -30.90 -14.78
C THR A 19 5.28 -30.95 -13.42
N ALA A 20 4.37 -30.01 -13.20
CA ALA A 20 3.51 -30.00 -12.02
C ALA A 20 2.60 -31.22 -12.05
N ALA A 21 2.82 -32.17 -11.15
CA ALA A 21 1.91 -33.27 -10.91
C ALA A 21 0.53 -32.75 -10.43
N PRO A 22 -0.59 -33.35 -10.84
CA PRO A 22 -1.91 -32.87 -10.44
C PRO A 22 -2.10 -33.05 -8.93
N MET A 23 -2.26 -31.93 -8.22
CA MET A 23 -2.62 -31.94 -6.81
C MET A 23 -4.06 -32.45 -6.64
N LYS A 24 -4.21 -33.69 -6.18
CA LYS A 24 -5.47 -34.18 -5.62
C LYS A 24 -5.71 -33.46 -4.28
N THR A 25 -6.41 -32.37 -4.29
CA THR A 25 -6.90 -31.73 -3.07
C THR A 25 -8.30 -32.27 -2.75
N THR A 26 -8.34 -33.22 -1.85
CA THR A 26 -9.57 -33.59 -1.14
C THR A 26 -9.93 -32.47 -0.16
N LEU A 27 -11.17 -32.00 -0.18
CA LEU A 27 -11.80 -30.98 0.69
C LEU A 27 -11.90 -31.37 2.18
N ALA A 28 -11.12 -32.32 2.65
CA ALA A 28 -11.21 -32.88 3.99
C ALA A 28 -9.86 -32.91 4.68
N SER A 29 -9.32 -31.75 5.02
CA SER A 29 -8.41 -31.62 6.16
C SER A 29 -8.16 -30.14 6.45
N TYR A 30 -9.20 -29.43 6.91
CA TYR A 30 -8.99 -28.18 7.60
C TYR A 30 -8.20 -28.45 8.88
N ASN A 31 -6.88 -28.21 8.79
CA ASN A 31 -5.96 -27.98 9.89
C ASN A 31 -5.91 -28.96 11.06
N GLN A 32 -5.14 -29.98 10.94
CA GLN A 32 -4.59 -30.71 12.09
C GLN A 32 -3.34 -30.04 12.70
N GLY A 33 -3.14 -28.73 12.56
CA GLY A 33 -1.95 -28.03 13.06
C GLY A 33 -2.29 -26.77 13.86
N ILE A 34 -1.33 -26.31 14.67
CA ILE A 34 -1.40 -25.01 15.33
C ILE A 34 -1.20 -23.90 14.30
N ASN A 35 -2.11 -22.88 14.29
CA ASN A 35 -2.16 -21.83 13.26
C ASN A 35 -1.93 -20.44 13.86
N ILE A 36 -0.84 -20.26 14.60
CA ILE A 36 -0.45 -18.98 15.22
C ILE A 36 0.38 -18.14 14.23
N ILE A 37 0.01 -16.88 14.03
CA ILE A 37 0.79 -15.87 13.33
C ILE A 37 0.87 -14.61 14.20
N PRO A 38 2.06 -14.07 14.44
CA PRO A 38 3.40 -14.57 14.09
C PRO A 38 3.74 -15.92 14.74
N GLN A 39 4.59 -16.71 14.05
CA GLN A 39 5.07 -17.98 14.59
C GLN A 39 5.90 -17.74 15.87
N PRO A 40 5.57 -18.40 16.98
CA PRO A 40 6.31 -18.25 18.23
C PRO A 40 7.75 -18.73 18.13
N LYS A 41 8.62 -18.14 18.99
CA LYS A 41 10.02 -18.54 19.14
C LYS A 41 10.16 -20.02 19.47
N GLU A 42 9.40 -20.51 20.46
CA GLU A 42 9.33 -21.92 20.81
C GLU A 42 7.88 -22.35 21.00
N LEU A 43 7.53 -23.50 20.41
CA LEU A 43 6.21 -24.12 20.55
C LEU A 43 6.35 -25.63 20.61
N VAL A 44 5.82 -26.23 21.68
CA VAL A 44 5.72 -27.67 21.83
C VAL A 44 4.26 -28.04 22.01
N GLN A 45 3.74 -28.92 21.13
CA GLN A 45 2.37 -29.40 21.21
C GLN A 45 2.27 -30.56 22.23
N GLY A 46 1.28 -30.44 23.12
CA GLY A 46 0.95 -31.48 24.10
C GLY A 46 -0.22 -32.36 23.65
N LYS A 47 -0.67 -33.26 24.56
CA LYS A 47 -1.83 -34.12 24.30
C LYS A 47 -3.10 -33.56 24.94
N GLY A 48 -4.22 -33.58 24.20
CA GLY A 48 -5.54 -33.12 24.66
C GLY A 48 -5.76 -31.62 24.48
N SER A 49 -6.82 -31.11 25.11
CA SER A 49 -7.22 -29.70 25.01
C SER A 49 -7.92 -29.25 26.29
N PHE A 50 -7.88 -27.95 26.56
CA PHE A 50 -8.67 -27.27 27.58
C PHE A 50 -10.01 -26.84 26.98
N ALA A 51 -11.12 -27.18 27.61
CA ALA A 51 -12.44 -26.75 27.17
C ALA A 51 -12.84 -25.46 27.89
N LEU A 52 -12.94 -24.35 27.14
CA LEU A 52 -13.49 -23.10 27.65
C LEU A 52 -15.02 -23.24 27.79
N THR A 53 -15.55 -22.96 28.98
CA THR A 53 -16.98 -23.04 29.29
C THR A 53 -17.44 -21.75 29.98
N ALA A 54 -18.76 -21.54 30.10
CA ALA A 54 -19.34 -20.41 30.82
C ALA A 54 -18.92 -20.34 32.32
N LYS A 55 -18.40 -21.44 32.87
CA LYS A 55 -17.94 -21.52 34.27
C LYS A 55 -16.42 -21.30 34.42
N THR A 56 -15.68 -21.20 33.32
CA THR A 56 -14.23 -21.02 33.35
C THR A 56 -13.86 -19.64 33.91
N PRO A 57 -13.18 -19.52 35.07
CA PRO A 57 -12.77 -18.24 35.60
C PRO A 57 -11.46 -17.79 34.93
N LEU A 58 -11.34 -16.47 34.72
CA LEU A 58 -10.07 -15.80 34.47
C LEU A 58 -9.51 -15.33 35.81
N LEU A 59 -8.38 -15.92 36.23
CA LEU A 59 -7.69 -15.58 37.47
C LEU A 59 -6.52 -14.68 37.16
N ALA A 60 -6.38 -13.56 37.86
CA ALA A 60 -5.33 -12.58 37.59
C ALA A 60 -4.53 -12.25 38.85
N GLN A 61 -3.21 -12.20 38.73
CA GLN A 61 -2.32 -11.77 39.80
C GLN A 61 -1.90 -10.31 39.58
N GLY A 62 -2.41 -9.43 40.41
CA GLY A 62 -2.14 -7.98 40.37
C GLY A 62 -3.06 -7.21 39.42
N ASP A 63 -3.11 -5.89 39.60
CA ASP A 63 -4.07 -4.99 38.93
C ASP A 63 -3.92 -4.95 37.41
N SER A 64 -2.70 -4.88 36.91
CA SER A 64 -2.44 -4.86 35.47
C SER A 64 -2.90 -6.14 34.77
N ALA A 65 -2.65 -7.31 35.40
CA ALA A 65 -3.14 -8.58 34.87
C ALA A 65 -4.67 -8.67 34.95
N TYR A 66 -5.28 -8.09 35.99
CA TYR A 66 -6.71 -8.03 36.13
C TYR A 66 -7.40 -7.18 35.04
N ILE A 67 -6.82 -6.02 34.70
CA ILE A 67 -7.32 -5.16 33.62
C ILE A 67 -7.26 -5.92 32.29
N ILE A 68 -6.14 -6.59 31.99
CA ILE A 68 -5.98 -7.40 30.78
C ILE A 68 -6.98 -8.55 30.76
N ALA A 69 -7.17 -9.26 31.90
CA ALA A 69 -8.14 -10.35 31.99
C ALA A 69 -9.56 -9.87 31.69
N ARG A 70 -9.97 -8.71 32.21
CA ARG A 70 -11.28 -8.09 31.93
C ARG A 70 -11.44 -7.79 30.45
N PHE A 71 -10.44 -7.15 29.82
CA PHE A 71 -10.46 -6.84 28.39
C PHE A 71 -10.73 -8.11 27.54
N PHE A 72 -10.03 -9.20 27.84
CA PHE A 72 -10.23 -10.46 27.11
C PHE A 72 -11.52 -11.18 27.48
N ALA A 73 -12.01 -11.09 28.73
CA ALA A 73 -13.30 -11.61 29.10
C ALA A 73 -14.45 -10.95 28.32
N GLU A 74 -14.41 -9.61 28.17
CA GLU A 74 -15.35 -8.83 27.36
C GLU A 74 -15.29 -9.21 25.88
N LYS A 75 -14.08 -9.39 25.33
CA LYS A 75 -13.89 -9.85 23.95
C LYS A 75 -14.48 -11.26 23.75
N LEU A 76 -14.17 -12.20 24.62
CA LEU A 76 -14.68 -13.57 24.57
C LEU A 76 -16.19 -13.63 24.71
N GLN A 77 -16.78 -12.77 25.54
CA GLN A 77 -18.23 -12.71 25.74
C GLN A 77 -19.01 -12.45 24.45
N ARG A 78 -18.48 -11.60 23.55
CA ARG A 78 -19.17 -11.24 22.30
C ARG A 78 -19.44 -12.47 21.42
N SER A 79 -18.45 -13.32 21.24
CA SER A 79 -18.53 -14.49 20.36
C SER A 79 -19.09 -15.72 21.07
N THR A 80 -18.71 -15.95 22.33
CA THR A 80 -19.12 -17.16 23.09
C THR A 80 -20.42 -17.02 23.84
N GLY A 81 -20.84 -15.79 24.20
CA GLY A 81 -21.94 -15.51 25.11
C GLY A 81 -21.62 -15.79 26.59
N TYR A 82 -20.39 -16.19 26.91
CA TYR A 82 -19.97 -16.55 28.24
C TYR A 82 -19.61 -15.32 29.08
N GLN A 83 -20.30 -15.12 30.20
CA GLN A 83 -19.92 -14.13 31.20
C GLN A 83 -18.84 -14.73 32.11
N LEU A 84 -17.60 -14.76 31.61
CA LEU A 84 -16.47 -15.36 32.30
C LEU A 84 -16.14 -14.57 33.58
N PRO A 85 -16.16 -15.22 34.79
CA PRO A 85 -15.85 -14.50 36.02
C PRO A 85 -14.35 -14.15 36.07
N VAL A 86 -14.04 -12.87 36.22
CA VAL A 86 -12.67 -12.36 36.43
C VAL A 86 -12.44 -12.16 37.93
N ARG A 87 -11.40 -12.78 38.49
CA ARG A 87 -11.08 -12.76 39.93
C ARG A 87 -9.58 -12.56 40.14
N SER A 88 -9.24 -11.83 41.22
CA SER A 88 -7.85 -11.77 41.69
C SER A 88 -7.48 -13.11 42.35
N SER A 89 -6.26 -13.60 42.07
CA SER A 89 -5.73 -14.83 42.65
C SER A 89 -4.19 -14.79 42.67
N SER A 90 -3.57 -15.31 43.71
CA SER A 90 -2.13 -15.45 43.83
C SER A 90 -1.57 -16.74 43.18
N SER A 91 -2.47 -17.65 42.75
CA SER A 91 -2.06 -18.94 42.18
C SER A 91 -3.00 -19.45 41.12
N ALA A 92 -2.49 -20.29 40.21
CA ALA A 92 -3.29 -21.02 39.24
C ALA A 92 -4.19 -22.04 39.91
N GLN A 93 -5.38 -22.27 39.35
CA GLN A 93 -6.36 -23.26 39.83
C GLN A 93 -6.78 -24.17 38.65
N PRO A 94 -7.06 -25.44 38.90
CA PRO A 94 -7.60 -26.33 37.88
C PRO A 94 -8.92 -25.77 37.30
N GLY A 95 -9.08 -25.89 35.98
CA GLY A 95 -10.29 -25.41 35.30
C GLY A 95 -10.29 -23.89 34.99
N ALA A 96 -9.20 -23.18 35.29
CA ALA A 96 -9.09 -21.75 35.12
C ALA A 96 -8.11 -21.37 34.00
N ILE A 97 -8.23 -20.11 33.53
CA ILE A 97 -7.19 -19.39 32.78
C ILE A 97 -6.53 -18.43 33.76
N TYR A 98 -5.26 -18.62 34.07
CA TYR A 98 -4.50 -17.83 35.03
C TYR A 98 -3.52 -16.89 34.33
N LEU A 99 -3.56 -15.62 34.70
CA LEU A 99 -2.77 -14.54 34.12
C LEU A 99 -1.90 -13.89 35.20
N ARG A 100 -0.62 -13.73 34.93
CA ARG A 100 0.29 -12.98 35.81
C ARG A 100 1.40 -12.26 35.04
N ILE A 101 1.93 -11.24 35.67
CA ILE A 101 3.14 -10.54 35.20
C ILE A 101 4.29 -10.96 36.10
N ASP A 102 5.41 -11.34 35.45
CA ASP A 102 6.61 -11.77 36.15
C ASP A 102 7.85 -11.08 35.54
N PRO A 103 8.31 -9.96 36.14
CA PRO A 103 9.48 -9.24 35.62
C PRO A 103 10.78 -10.05 35.63
N SER A 104 10.83 -11.20 36.37
CA SER A 104 12.01 -12.06 36.45
C SER A 104 12.16 -13.01 35.25
N LEU A 105 11.16 -13.12 34.37
CA LEU A 105 11.25 -13.90 33.14
C LEU A 105 12.47 -13.50 32.32
N GLN A 106 13.26 -14.51 31.90
CA GLN A 106 14.48 -14.34 31.10
C GLN A 106 14.10 -14.16 29.60
N LEU A 107 13.21 -13.24 29.33
CA LEU A 107 12.68 -12.85 27.98
C LEU A 107 12.77 -11.35 27.81
N GLY A 108 12.65 -10.86 26.57
CA GLY A 108 12.54 -9.44 26.27
C GLY A 108 11.30 -8.78 26.88
N HIS A 109 11.24 -7.45 26.85
CA HIS A 109 10.16 -6.66 27.47
C HIS A 109 8.74 -7.13 27.06
N GLU A 110 8.56 -7.57 25.82
CA GLU A 110 7.28 -8.04 25.29
C GLU A 110 7.17 -9.58 25.28
N GLY A 111 8.08 -10.27 25.96
CA GLY A 111 8.13 -11.72 26.04
C GLY A 111 7.06 -12.32 26.97
N TYR A 112 6.65 -13.55 26.67
CA TYR A 112 5.66 -14.28 27.47
C TYR A 112 5.89 -15.79 27.40
N GLN A 113 5.31 -16.49 28.38
CA GLN A 113 5.12 -17.93 28.38
C GLN A 113 3.63 -18.25 28.40
N LEU A 114 3.21 -19.25 27.63
CA LEU A 114 1.85 -19.76 27.61
C LEU A 114 1.88 -21.29 27.75
N LYS A 115 1.17 -21.81 28.73
CA LYS A 115 1.01 -23.24 28.93
C LYS A 115 -0.45 -23.60 29.00
N SER A 116 -0.90 -24.43 28.07
CA SER A 116 -2.25 -24.99 28.03
C SER A 116 -2.20 -26.49 28.22
N SER A 117 -3.13 -27.03 29.03
CA SER A 117 -3.31 -28.45 29.27
C SER A 117 -4.78 -28.73 29.56
N PRO A 118 -5.27 -30.00 29.56
CA PRO A 118 -6.64 -30.29 29.94
C PRO A 118 -7.06 -29.80 31.36
N ARG A 119 -6.08 -29.47 32.21
CA ARG A 119 -6.33 -28.99 33.57
C ARG A 119 -6.55 -27.48 33.67
N GLY A 120 -6.08 -26.69 32.69
CA GLY A 120 -6.12 -25.22 32.74
C GLY A 120 -5.12 -24.58 31.79
N VAL A 121 -5.14 -23.26 31.78
CA VAL A 121 -4.25 -22.41 30.98
C VAL A 121 -3.53 -21.44 31.91
N GLU A 122 -2.22 -21.26 31.70
CA GLU A 122 -1.43 -20.23 32.36
C GLU A 122 -0.76 -19.34 31.30
N VAL A 123 -0.85 -18.03 31.46
CA VAL A 123 -0.18 -17.03 30.63
C VAL A 123 0.62 -16.10 31.54
N VAL A 124 1.92 -16.04 31.29
CA VAL A 124 2.86 -15.23 32.07
C VAL A 124 3.58 -14.28 31.15
N GLY A 125 3.37 -12.97 31.33
CA GLY A 125 4.12 -11.95 30.60
C GLY A 125 5.26 -11.38 31.44
N ARG A 126 6.39 -11.03 30.83
CA ARG A 126 7.42 -10.26 31.55
C ARG A 126 6.91 -8.88 31.96
N THR A 127 6.05 -8.29 31.12
CA THR A 127 5.34 -7.03 31.35
C THR A 127 3.86 -7.16 30.98
N GLY A 128 3.09 -6.09 31.13
CA GLY A 128 1.70 -6.03 30.63
C GLY A 128 1.62 -6.27 29.12
N ALA A 129 2.56 -5.76 28.34
CA ALA A 129 2.61 -6.00 26.89
C ALA A 129 2.84 -7.48 26.57
N GLY A 130 3.82 -8.12 27.22
CA GLY A 130 4.07 -9.55 27.06
C GLY A 130 2.84 -10.39 27.43
N LEU A 131 2.16 -10.06 28.56
CA LEU A 131 0.92 -10.74 28.94
C LEU A 131 -0.19 -10.57 27.91
N TYR A 132 -0.36 -9.37 27.37
CA TYR A 132 -1.34 -9.07 26.32
C TYR A 132 -1.07 -9.89 25.06
N TYR A 133 0.19 -9.97 24.59
CA TYR A 133 0.55 -10.77 23.42
C TYR A 133 0.40 -12.27 23.65
N GLY A 134 0.64 -12.74 24.87
CA GLY A 134 0.33 -14.11 25.27
C GLY A 134 -1.17 -14.40 25.16
N MET A 135 -2.02 -13.45 25.55
CA MET A 135 -3.48 -13.57 25.39
C MET A 135 -3.92 -13.50 23.92
N GLN A 136 -3.29 -12.67 23.08
CA GLN A 136 -3.54 -12.70 21.62
C GLN A 136 -3.17 -14.08 21.03
N THR A 137 -2.10 -14.68 21.49
CA THR A 137 -1.76 -16.06 21.10
C THR A 137 -2.80 -17.06 21.60
N LEU A 138 -3.31 -16.91 22.81
CA LEU A 138 -4.39 -17.75 23.33
C LEU A 138 -5.66 -17.65 22.47
N LEU A 139 -6.04 -16.45 22.02
CA LEU A 139 -7.16 -16.28 21.08
C LEU A 139 -6.93 -16.99 19.75
N GLN A 140 -5.68 -16.98 19.26
CA GLN A 140 -5.34 -17.70 18.02
C GLN A 140 -5.33 -19.23 18.17
N LEU A 141 -5.22 -19.75 19.41
CA LEU A 141 -5.39 -21.18 19.72
C LEU A 141 -6.87 -21.60 19.76
N LEU A 142 -7.78 -20.68 19.97
CA LEU A 142 -9.23 -20.91 19.87
C LEU A 142 -9.66 -20.95 18.39
N PRO A 143 -10.82 -21.56 18.08
CA PRO A 143 -11.44 -21.46 16.76
C PRO A 143 -11.52 -20.01 16.27
N ALA A 144 -11.34 -19.78 14.96
CA ALA A 144 -11.27 -18.43 14.39
C ALA A 144 -12.54 -17.60 14.63
N GLU A 145 -13.65 -18.25 14.82
CA GLU A 145 -14.96 -17.68 15.16
C GLU A 145 -14.96 -16.93 16.50
N VAL A 146 -13.92 -17.11 17.33
CA VAL A 146 -13.74 -16.31 18.57
C VAL A 146 -13.62 -14.81 18.29
N GLU A 147 -13.20 -14.43 17.08
CA GLU A 147 -13.12 -13.05 16.64
C GLU A 147 -14.47 -12.46 16.20
N SER A 148 -15.55 -13.24 16.18
CA SER A 148 -16.88 -12.75 15.79
C SER A 148 -17.36 -11.62 16.71
N PRO A 149 -17.87 -10.51 16.16
CA PRO A 149 -18.45 -9.42 16.94
C PRO A 149 -19.82 -9.78 17.56
N SER A 150 -20.37 -10.94 17.20
CA SER A 150 -21.67 -11.43 17.64
C SER A 150 -21.60 -12.90 18.07
N LEU A 151 -22.62 -13.31 18.84
CA LEU A 151 -22.73 -14.67 19.37
C LEU A 151 -22.67 -15.73 18.25
N VAL A 152 -21.75 -16.68 18.42
CA VAL A 152 -21.59 -17.84 17.54
C VAL A 152 -22.06 -19.10 18.26
N LYS A 153 -23.01 -19.82 17.65
CA LYS A 153 -23.49 -21.11 18.16
C LYS A 153 -22.48 -22.21 17.81
N MET A 154 -21.42 -22.33 18.62
CA MET A 154 -20.43 -23.40 18.48
C MET A 154 -20.66 -24.50 19.55
N ALA A 155 -20.40 -25.75 19.16
CA ALA A 155 -20.50 -26.87 20.07
C ALA A 155 -19.39 -26.86 21.15
N ARG A 156 -18.17 -26.38 20.82
CA ARG A 156 -17.02 -26.43 21.75
C ARG A 156 -16.01 -25.33 21.44
N TRP A 157 -15.53 -24.67 22.49
CA TRP A 157 -14.41 -23.72 22.47
C TRP A 157 -13.19 -24.38 23.11
N ASN A 158 -12.42 -25.12 22.31
CA ASN A 158 -11.29 -25.89 22.79
C ASN A 158 -9.96 -25.18 22.49
N ILE A 159 -9.08 -25.15 23.48
CA ILE A 159 -7.69 -24.67 23.39
C ILE A 159 -6.78 -25.89 23.40
N PRO A 160 -6.03 -26.18 22.34
CA PRO A 160 -5.10 -27.33 22.29
C PRO A 160 -4.05 -27.21 23.39
N ALA A 161 -3.59 -28.34 23.90
CA ALA A 161 -2.50 -28.39 24.87
C ALA A 161 -1.19 -28.01 24.18
N VAL A 162 -0.54 -26.95 24.68
CA VAL A 162 0.71 -26.43 24.15
C VAL A 162 1.59 -25.85 25.27
N THR A 163 2.89 -25.81 25.05
CA THR A 163 3.82 -24.98 25.81
C THR A 163 4.51 -24.04 24.82
N ILE A 164 4.40 -22.75 25.06
CA ILE A 164 4.97 -21.69 24.21
C ILE A 164 5.85 -20.81 25.06
N GLU A 165 7.04 -20.49 24.55
CA GLU A 165 7.89 -19.42 25.03
C GLU A 165 8.19 -18.51 23.84
N ASP A 166 7.89 -17.20 23.98
CA ASP A 166 7.85 -16.31 22.83
C ASP A 166 8.26 -14.89 23.20
N GLU A 167 8.92 -14.24 22.27
CA GLU A 167 9.29 -12.83 22.31
C GLU A 167 9.55 -12.32 20.89
N PRO A 168 9.31 -11.02 20.61
CA PRO A 168 9.58 -10.48 19.30
C PRO A 168 11.08 -10.35 19.03
N ARG A 169 11.46 -10.56 17.76
CA ARG A 169 12.83 -10.30 17.28
C ARG A 169 13.17 -8.80 17.28
N PHE A 170 12.19 -7.93 17.04
CA PHE A 170 12.35 -6.48 16.97
C PHE A 170 11.35 -5.75 17.87
N GLU A 171 11.81 -4.66 18.50
CA GLU A 171 10.99 -3.82 19.36
C GLU A 171 10.04 -2.88 18.60
N TYR A 172 10.38 -2.49 17.35
CA TYR A 172 9.56 -1.67 16.47
C TYR A 172 8.95 -2.53 15.36
N ARG A 173 7.63 -2.67 15.37
CA ARG A 173 6.86 -3.43 14.39
C ARG A 173 5.73 -2.52 13.92
N GLY A 174 5.97 -1.84 12.79
CA GLY A 174 5.17 -0.68 12.37
C GLY A 174 4.27 -0.92 11.17
N ALA A 175 3.20 -0.13 11.14
CA ALA A 175 2.37 0.11 9.97
C ALA A 175 2.12 1.62 9.85
N LEU A 176 2.34 2.18 8.66
CA LEU A 176 1.97 3.56 8.35
C LEU A 176 0.61 3.60 7.66
N VAL A 177 -0.21 4.57 8.06
CA VAL A 177 -1.44 4.92 7.37
C VAL A 177 -1.42 6.41 7.01
N ASP A 178 -1.49 6.70 5.72
CA ASP A 178 -1.64 8.05 5.17
C ASP A 178 -3.14 8.41 5.15
N VAL A 179 -3.50 9.41 5.95
CA VAL A 179 -4.87 9.96 6.00
C VAL A 179 -4.98 11.31 5.27
N CYS A 180 -3.88 11.74 4.65
CA CYS A 180 -3.78 13.04 3.99
C CYS A 180 -4.25 12.99 2.55
N ARG A 181 -3.76 12.02 1.77
CA ARG A 181 -4.22 11.84 0.39
C ARG A 181 -5.67 11.37 0.37
N HIS A 182 -6.01 10.33 1.19
CA HIS A 182 -7.42 9.96 1.43
C HIS A 182 -7.69 9.76 2.92
N PHE A 183 -8.76 10.42 3.40
CA PHE A 183 -9.10 10.49 4.81
C PHE A 183 -9.80 9.21 5.29
N LEU A 184 -9.42 8.76 6.48
CA LEU A 184 -10.07 7.66 7.19
C LEU A 184 -10.84 8.18 8.39
N THR A 185 -12.00 7.60 8.67
CA THR A 185 -12.81 7.96 9.84
C THR A 185 -12.20 7.42 11.15
N VAL A 186 -12.68 7.92 12.29
CA VAL A 186 -12.30 7.40 13.62
C VAL A 186 -12.53 5.90 13.72
N GLU A 187 -13.66 5.43 13.19
CA GLU A 187 -14.02 4.00 13.24
C GLU A 187 -13.12 3.15 12.31
N ASP A 188 -12.73 3.66 11.16
CA ASP A 188 -11.76 2.99 10.27
C ASP A 188 -10.41 2.82 10.97
N MET A 189 -9.93 3.88 11.64
CA MET A 189 -8.67 3.85 12.41
C MET A 189 -8.75 2.84 13.56
N LYS A 190 -9.86 2.78 14.30
CA LYS A 190 -10.05 1.80 15.37
C LYS A 190 -10.07 0.36 14.84
N GLN A 191 -10.77 0.13 13.72
CA GLN A 191 -10.77 -1.19 13.08
C GLN A 191 -9.37 -1.61 12.66
N HIS A 192 -8.60 -0.70 12.06
CA HIS A 192 -7.23 -1.00 11.66
C HIS A 192 -6.33 -1.30 12.88
N ILE A 193 -6.45 -0.54 13.97
CA ILE A 193 -5.75 -0.79 15.24
C ILE A 193 -6.09 -2.19 15.81
N ASP A 194 -7.35 -2.63 15.76
CA ASP A 194 -7.74 -3.97 16.18
C ASP A 194 -7.01 -5.05 15.37
N LEU A 195 -6.91 -4.86 14.04
CA LEU A 195 -6.25 -5.82 13.15
C LEU A 195 -4.73 -5.84 13.37
N LEU A 196 -4.09 -4.69 13.55
CA LEU A 196 -2.67 -4.59 13.89
C LEU A 196 -2.37 -5.32 15.20
N SER A 197 -3.15 -5.04 16.24
CA SER A 197 -3.02 -5.63 17.56
C SER A 197 -3.20 -7.16 17.56
N MET A 198 -4.13 -7.69 16.75
CA MET A 198 -4.37 -9.13 16.60
C MET A 198 -3.11 -9.88 16.15
N PHE A 199 -2.29 -9.26 15.31
CA PHE A 199 -1.05 -9.82 14.77
C PHE A 199 0.21 -9.24 15.43
N LYS A 200 0.07 -8.60 16.60
CA LYS A 200 1.18 -8.11 17.44
C LYS A 200 2.03 -7.01 16.79
N ILE A 201 1.49 -6.27 15.83
CA ILE A 201 2.06 -4.99 15.38
C ILE A 201 1.85 -3.98 16.50
N ASN A 202 2.89 -3.24 16.90
CA ASN A 202 2.86 -2.40 18.10
C ASN A 202 3.09 -0.90 17.83
N ARG A 203 3.25 -0.51 16.57
CA ARG A 203 3.40 0.91 16.18
C ARG A 203 2.46 1.21 15.03
N LEU A 204 1.65 2.25 15.19
CA LEU A 204 0.87 2.86 14.12
C LEU A 204 1.49 4.22 13.81
N HIS A 205 2.13 4.34 12.67
CA HIS A 205 2.64 5.61 12.15
C HIS A 205 1.48 6.33 11.46
N TRP A 206 1.09 7.47 11.99
CA TRP A 206 -0.07 8.23 11.55
C TRP A 206 0.39 9.48 10.80
N HIS A 207 0.31 9.44 9.48
CA HIS A 207 0.71 10.53 8.60
C HIS A 207 -0.42 11.56 8.52
N LEU A 208 -0.27 12.68 9.25
CA LEU A 208 -1.34 13.64 9.57
C LEU A 208 -1.31 14.92 8.75
N THR A 209 -0.21 15.23 8.08
CA THR A 209 -0.05 16.48 7.32
C THR A 209 0.69 16.26 6.01
N GLU A 210 0.24 16.95 4.94
CA GLU A 210 0.72 16.72 3.59
C GLU A 210 0.35 17.88 2.66
N ASP A 211 0.88 17.91 1.45
CA ASP A 211 0.48 18.83 0.39
C ASP A 211 -1.01 18.75 0.05
N GLN A 212 -1.61 17.56 0.16
CA GLN A 212 -3.01 17.30 -0.18
C GLN A 212 -3.97 17.41 1.00
N GLY A 213 -3.47 17.70 2.20
CA GLY A 213 -4.35 17.96 3.32
C GLY A 213 -3.69 17.98 4.68
N TRP A 214 -4.18 18.82 5.54
CA TRP A 214 -3.85 18.91 6.95
C TRP A 214 -4.97 18.25 7.77
N ARG A 215 -4.67 17.22 8.57
CA ARG A 215 -5.69 16.34 9.17
C ARG A 215 -5.85 16.43 10.68
N ILE A 216 -5.11 17.29 11.37
CA ILE A 216 -5.18 17.45 12.83
C ILE A 216 -5.56 18.87 13.22
N GLU A 217 -6.51 18.98 14.16
CA GLU A 217 -6.93 20.27 14.71
C GLU A 217 -5.80 20.94 15.50
N ILE A 218 -5.51 22.21 15.16
CA ILE A 218 -4.64 23.11 15.92
C ILE A 218 -5.48 24.34 16.27
N LYS A 219 -5.81 24.48 17.55
CA LYS A 219 -6.74 25.52 18.03
C LYS A 219 -6.22 26.92 17.80
N LYS A 220 -4.89 27.10 17.92
CA LYS A 220 -4.22 28.40 17.64
C LYS A 220 -4.26 28.75 16.15
N TYR A 221 -4.35 27.77 15.27
CA TYR A 221 -4.32 27.93 13.81
C TYR A 221 -5.55 27.34 13.12
N PRO A 222 -6.77 27.88 13.33
CA PRO A 222 -8.02 27.27 12.88
C PRO A 222 -8.15 27.14 11.35
N ARG A 223 -7.40 27.92 10.57
CA ARG A 223 -7.40 27.80 9.11
C ARG A 223 -6.74 26.50 8.63
N LEU A 224 -5.91 25.84 9.42
CA LEU A 224 -5.35 24.52 9.09
C LEU A 224 -6.46 23.48 8.85
N THR A 225 -7.57 23.58 9.57
CA THR A 225 -8.71 22.68 9.39
C THR A 225 -9.83 23.27 8.55
N SER A 226 -10.05 24.60 8.56
CA SER A 226 -11.11 25.20 7.72
C SER A 226 -10.69 25.38 6.25
N VAL A 227 -9.39 25.46 5.95
CA VAL A 227 -8.80 25.58 4.61
C VAL A 227 -7.92 24.38 4.29
N GLY A 228 -6.89 24.15 5.13
CA GLY A 228 -5.84 23.16 4.87
C GLY A 228 -6.33 21.71 4.80
N SER A 229 -7.48 21.39 5.41
CA SER A 229 -8.07 20.05 5.36
C SER A 229 -8.90 19.78 4.12
N LYS A 230 -9.06 20.75 3.22
CA LYS A 230 -9.99 20.70 2.10
C LYS A 230 -9.28 20.97 0.78
N ARG A 231 -9.64 20.24 -0.26
CA ARG A 231 -9.19 20.47 -1.63
C ARG A 231 -10.34 20.30 -2.62
N ILE A 232 -10.21 20.88 -3.80
CA ILE A 232 -11.14 20.61 -4.90
C ILE A 232 -10.53 19.53 -5.78
N GLU A 233 -11.21 18.39 -5.86
CA GLU A 233 -10.77 17.27 -6.71
C GLU A 233 -10.86 17.59 -8.20
N GLY A 234 -10.23 16.75 -9.02
CA GLY A 234 -10.22 16.90 -10.47
C GLY A 234 -11.60 16.87 -11.11
N ASP A 235 -12.65 16.39 -10.43
CA ASP A 235 -14.06 16.42 -10.86
C ASP A 235 -14.81 17.67 -10.36
N GLY A 236 -14.12 18.61 -9.72
CA GLY A 236 -14.69 19.86 -9.21
C GLY A 236 -15.37 19.75 -7.83
N LYS A 237 -15.36 18.58 -7.19
CA LYS A 237 -15.99 18.39 -5.88
C LYS A 237 -15.02 18.68 -4.75
N GLU A 238 -15.54 19.24 -3.66
CA GLU A 238 -14.78 19.39 -2.42
C GLU A 238 -14.56 18.01 -1.78
N TYR A 239 -13.32 17.74 -1.41
CA TYR A 239 -12.88 16.59 -0.63
C TYR A 239 -12.11 17.05 0.59
N GLY A 240 -12.29 16.38 1.75
CA GLY A 240 -11.56 16.73 2.94
C GLY A 240 -11.98 15.94 4.17
N GLY A 241 -11.41 16.33 5.29
CA GLY A 241 -11.65 15.75 6.61
C GLY A 241 -10.50 16.09 7.54
N TYR A 242 -10.76 16.06 8.84
CA TYR A 242 -9.73 16.21 9.88
C TYR A 242 -10.20 15.57 11.17
N TYR A 243 -9.28 15.37 12.09
CA TYR A 243 -9.57 14.90 13.45
C TYR A 243 -9.50 16.06 14.42
N THR A 244 -10.51 16.18 15.28
CA THR A 244 -10.43 17.06 16.45
C THR A 244 -9.43 16.50 17.47
N GLN A 245 -8.90 17.33 18.35
CA GLN A 245 -7.99 16.87 19.40
C GLN A 245 -8.65 15.81 20.32
N GLU A 246 -9.96 15.90 20.52
CA GLU A 246 -10.70 14.89 21.30
C GLU A 246 -10.78 13.54 20.58
N GLN A 247 -11.00 13.54 19.25
CA GLN A 247 -10.94 12.31 18.43
C GLN A 247 -9.54 11.71 18.42
N ILE A 248 -8.48 12.53 18.36
CA ILE A 248 -7.10 12.07 18.50
C ILE A 248 -6.89 11.36 19.84
N LYS A 249 -7.30 11.99 20.96
CA LYS A 249 -7.18 11.37 22.29
C LYS A 249 -7.94 10.05 22.38
N GLU A 250 -9.12 9.99 21.78
CA GLU A 250 -9.93 8.78 21.72
C GLU A 250 -9.20 7.64 21.01
N ILE A 251 -8.64 7.92 19.81
CA ILE A 251 -7.89 6.94 19.01
C ILE A 251 -6.61 6.52 19.74
N VAL A 252 -5.88 7.47 20.32
CA VAL A 252 -4.64 7.19 21.08
C VAL A 252 -4.92 6.29 22.28
N LYS A 253 -5.99 6.58 23.03
CA LYS A 253 -6.39 5.72 24.14
C LYS A 253 -6.79 4.33 23.67
N TYR A 254 -7.59 4.25 22.60
CA TYR A 254 -8.02 2.98 22.01
C TYR A 254 -6.85 2.11 21.58
N ALA A 255 -5.83 2.71 20.98
CA ALA A 255 -4.59 2.05 20.59
C ALA A 255 -3.78 1.59 21.81
N SER A 256 -3.65 2.46 22.83
CA SER A 256 -2.93 2.16 24.07
C SER A 256 -3.53 0.98 24.83
N ASP A 257 -4.88 0.88 24.88
CA ASP A 257 -5.58 -0.24 25.50
C ASP A 257 -5.30 -1.58 24.78
N ARG A 258 -4.72 -1.53 23.57
CA ARG A 258 -4.33 -2.67 22.71
C ARG A 258 -2.83 -2.83 22.54
N PHE A 259 -2.04 -2.12 23.34
CA PHE A 259 -0.58 -2.10 23.27
C PHE A 259 -0.04 -1.70 21.88
N VAL A 260 -0.78 -0.86 21.16
CA VAL A 260 -0.33 -0.17 19.96
C VAL A 260 -0.01 1.28 20.33
N THR A 261 1.23 1.69 20.09
CA THR A 261 1.65 3.08 20.29
C THR A 261 1.58 3.84 18.98
N ILE A 262 0.92 5.00 18.98
CA ILE A 262 0.84 5.87 17.79
C ILE A 262 2.09 6.74 17.71
N VAL A 263 2.69 6.78 16.52
CA VAL A 263 3.77 7.71 16.13
C VAL A 263 3.14 8.74 15.20
N PRO A 264 2.89 9.98 15.65
CA PRO A 264 2.35 11.02 14.78
C PRO A 264 3.42 11.55 13.86
N GLU A 265 3.02 11.95 12.64
CA GLU A 265 3.87 12.67 11.70
C GLU A 265 3.30 14.04 11.37
N ILE A 266 4.15 15.06 11.49
CA ILE A 266 3.92 16.44 11.04
C ILE A 266 5.07 16.80 10.11
N GLU A 267 4.76 16.99 8.84
CA GLU A 267 5.74 17.21 7.78
C GLU A 267 6.50 18.53 7.89
N LEU A 268 7.82 18.45 7.82
CA LEU A 268 8.78 19.55 7.85
C LEU A 268 10.01 19.22 6.99
N PRO A 269 10.56 20.16 6.21
CA PRO A 269 10.00 21.46 5.81
C PRO A 269 9.25 21.36 4.46
N GLY A 270 9.29 20.22 3.80
CA GLY A 270 8.52 19.89 2.59
C GLY A 270 7.09 19.45 2.90
N HIS A 271 6.35 19.02 1.90
CA HIS A 271 4.96 18.51 2.01
C HIS A 271 4.04 19.42 2.84
N ALA A 272 4.20 20.73 2.68
CA ALA A 272 3.67 21.77 3.57
C ALA A 272 2.48 22.53 2.97
N MET A 273 1.98 22.15 1.78
CA MET A 273 0.99 22.97 1.07
C MET A 273 -0.34 23.07 1.82
N GLY A 274 -0.74 22.06 2.60
CA GLY A 274 -1.90 22.14 3.47
C GLY A 274 -1.79 23.32 4.46
N ALA A 275 -0.60 23.51 5.04
CA ALA A 275 -0.31 24.65 5.93
C ALA A 275 -0.13 25.98 5.16
N ILE A 276 0.59 25.95 4.04
CA ILE A 276 0.88 27.15 3.23
C ILE A 276 -0.40 27.71 2.62
N ALA A 277 -1.32 26.90 2.14
CA ALA A 277 -2.63 27.34 1.66
C ALA A 277 -3.45 28.00 2.77
N SER A 278 -3.28 27.54 4.01
CA SER A 278 -3.92 28.12 5.19
C SER A 278 -3.25 29.43 5.64
N TYR A 279 -1.92 29.49 5.60
CA TYR A 279 -1.08 30.59 6.08
C TYR A 279 0.07 30.84 5.10
N PRO A 280 -0.18 31.61 4.02
CA PRO A 280 0.81 31.82 2.95
C PRO A 280 2.10 32.49 3.42
N GLU A 281 2.07 33.20 4.54
CA GLU A 281 3.26 33.81 5.17
C GLU A 281 4.34 32.81 5.60
N LEU A 282 4.00 31.52 5.67
CA LEU A 282 4.94 30.43 6.02
C LEU A 282 5.90 30.10 4.87
N THR A 283 5.54 30.41 3.62
CA THR A 283 6.44 30.17 2.46
C THR A 283 7.41 31.34 2.23
N CYS A 284 8.40 31.11 1.38
CA CYS A 284 9.39 32.12 0.98
C CYS A 284 8.77 33.32 0.25
N PHE A 285 7.74 33.10 -0.55
CA PHE A 285 7.14 34.10 -1.44
C PHE A 285 5.62 34.16 -1.29
N PRO A 286 5.08 34.70 -0.18
CA PRO A 286 3.65 34.61 0.18
C PRO A 286 2.70 35.27 -0.83
N TYR A 287 3.19 36.16 -1.70
CA TYR A 287 2.39 36.90 -2.69
C TYR A 287 2.67 36.50 -4.13
N ARG A 288 3.45 35.42 -4.35
CA ARG A 288 3.80 34.96 -5.71
C ARG A 288 2.59 34.43 -6.47
N ARG A 289 1.66 33.79 -5.75
CA ARG A 289 0.43 33.19 -6.27
C ARG A 289 -0.63 33.05 -5.17
N VAL A 290 -1.84 32.66 -5.56
CA VAL A 290 -2.84 32.15 -4.61
C VAL A 290 -2.49 30.70 -4.29
N TYR A 291 -2.20 30.41 -3.03
CA TYR A 291 -1.88 29.06 -2.59
C TYR A 291 -3.15 28.28 -2.31
N GLN A 292 -3.22 27.07 -2.82
CA GLN A 292 -4.34 26.15 -2.64
C GLN A 292 -3.80 24.80 -2.18
N VAL A 293 -4.60 24.06 -1.41
CA VAL A 293 -4.31 22.67 -1.07
C VAL A 293 -4.20 21.86 -2.36
N ARG A 294 -3.15 21.08 -2.48
CA ARG A 294 -2.82 20.35 -3.70
C ARG A 294 -3.87 19.28 -4.00
N ASN A 295 -4.26 19.16 -5.26
CA ASN A 295 -5.27 18.18 -5.72
C ASN A 295 -4.71 17.17 -6.73
N ILE A 296 -3.40 17.13 -6.89
CA ILE A 296 -2.66 16.14 -7.67
C ILE A 296 -1.55 15.53 -6.80
N TRP A 297 -1.09 14.34 -7.17
CA TRP A 297 0.00 13.67 -6.47
C TRP A 297 1.37 14.24 -6.88
N GLY A 298 2.39 13.92 -6.08
CA GLY A 298 3.76 14.37 -6.27
C GLY A 298 4.14 15.54 -5.36
N VAL A 299 5.34 16.03 -5.51
CA VAL A 299 6.01 16.97 -4.61
C VAL A 299 5.75 18.43 -5.02
N GLU A 300 5.40 19.29 -4.06
CA GLU A 300 5.23 20.73 -4.27
C GLU A 300 6.58 21.46 -4.08
N GLN A 301 6.82 22.48 -4.90
CA GLN A 301 8.06 23.26 -4.83
C GLN A 301 8.07 24.31 -3.72
N ASP A 302 6.90 24.78 -3.32
CA ASP A 302 6.76 25.74 -2.23
C ASP A 302 6.76 24.99 -0.88
N VAL A 303 7.75 25.30 -0.06
CA VAL A 303 8.03 24.68 1.23
C VAL A 303 8.07 25.74 2.33
N PHE A 304 8.16 25.35 3.58
CA PHE A 304 8.35 26.29 4.67
C PHE A 304 9.62 27.13 4.49
N CYS A 305 9.50 28.44 4.75
CA CYS A 305 10.64 29.34 4.67
C CYS A 305 11.57 29.17 5.87
N ALA A 306 12.71 28.51 5.68
CA ALA A 306 13.70 28.30 6.73
C ALA A 306 14.45 29.59 7.17
N GLY A 307 14.28 30.71 6.43
CA GLY A 307 14.88 32.01 6.77
C GLY A 307 14.08 32.85 7.77
N LYS A 308 12.81 32.50 8.03
CA LYS A 308 11.92 33.31 8.92
C LYS A 308 11.80 32.67 10.31
N GLU A 309 11.96 33.45 11.36
CA GLU A 309 11.70 32.97 12.72
C GLU A 309 10.20 32.71 12.98
N SER A 310 9.30 33.42 12.29
CA SER A 310 7.85 33.16 12.38
C SER A 310 7.48 31.74 11.95
N THR A 311 8.22 31.14 11.00
CA THR A 311 8.04 29.72 10.63
C THR A 311 8.39 28.79 11.78
N PHE A 312 9.49 29.03 12.48
CA PHE A 312 9.87 28.23 13.64
C PHE A 312 8.92 28.44 14.82
N GLN A 313 8.37 29.66 14.99
CA GLN A 313 7.32 29.91 15.98
C GLN A 313 6.04 29.10 15.65
N PHE A 314 5.63 29.08 14.38
CA PHE A 314 4.50 28.25 13.94
C PHE A 314 4.74 26.77 14.25
N ILE A 315 5.92 26.26 13.92
CA ILE A 315 6.30 24.85 14.20
C ILE A 315 6.22 24.58 15.71
N GLN A 316 6.79 25.46 16.55
CA GLN A 316 6.73 25.32 18.01
C GLN A 316 5.29 25.29 18.52
N ASP A 317 4.45 26.23 18.05
CA ASP A 317 3.05 26.34 18.46
C ASP A 317 2.24 25.09 18.06
N VAL A 318 2.51 24.51 16.88
CA VAL A 318 1.90 23.24 16.45
C VAL A 318 2.36 22.11 17.36
N LEU A 319 3.66 22.00 17.63
CA LEU A 319 4.20 20.96 18.51
C LEU A 319 3.68 21.10 19.95
N ASP A 320 3.49 22.31 20.45
CA ASP A 320 2.94 22.58 21.80
C ASP A 320 1.52 22.01 21.97
N GLU A 321 0.71 22.00 20.90
CA GLU A 321 -0.63 21.40 20.92
C GLU A 321 -0.63 19.90 20.59
N VAL A 322 0.22 19.44 19.67
CA VAL A 322 0.18 18.06 19.18
C VAL A 322 0.90 17.10 20.11
N VAL A 323 2.10 17.46 20.60
CA VAL A 323 2.92 16.53 21.40
C VAL A 323 2.21 15.98 22.65
N PRO A 324 1.46 16.80 23.41
CA PRO A 324 0.71 16.29 24.58
C PRO A 324 -0.39 15.25 24.26
N LEU A 325 -0.86 15.17 23.01
CA LEU A 325 -1.87 14.22 22.60
C LEU A 325 -1.32 12.81 22.43
N PHE A 326 0.02 12.68 22.24
CA PHE A 326 0.68 11.43 21.91
C PHE A 326 1.69 11.05 22.99
N PRO A 327 1.38 10.06 23.85
CA PRO A 327 2.27 9.69 24.97
C PRO A 327 3.52 8.92 24.53
N GLY A 328 3.56 8.38 23.29
CA GLY A 328 4.69 7.63 22.76
C GLY A 328 6.00 8.44 22.75
N GLN A 329 7.13 7.75 22.79
CA GLN A 329 8.45 8.36 22.81
C GLN A 329 8.82 9.03 21.49
N TYR A 330 8.37 8.47 20.37
CA TYR A 330 8.74 8.91 19.03
C TYR A 330 7.77 9.94 18.47
N PHE A 331 8.33 10.91 17.71
CA PHE A 331 7.59 11.89 16.93
C PHE A 331 8.25 11.99 15.55
N HIS A 332 7.50 11.79 14.48
CA HIS A 332 8.01 11.85 13.12
C HIS A 332 7.79 13.24 12.55
N ILE A 333 8.80 13.79 11.85
CA ILE A 333 8.77 15.15 11.30
C ILE A 333 8.86 15.18 9.77
N GLY A 334 8.73 14.03 9.11
CA GLY A 334 8.95 13.91 7.68
C GLY A 334 10.41 14.11 7.29
N GLY A 335 10.69 15.17 6.59
CA GLY A 335 12.05 15.55 6.18
C GLY A 335 12.43 15.08 4.79
N ASP A 336 11.52 14.41 4.11
CA ASP A 336 11.67 13.88 2.76
C ASP A 336 11.34 14.91 1.67
N GLU A 337 11.80 14.61 0.49
CA GLU A 337 11.46 15.24 -0.80
C GLU A 337 11.36 16.78 -0.78
N CYS A 338 12.09 17.45 0.10
CA CYS A 338 12.05 18.91 0.22
C CYS A 338 12.80 19.59 -0.93
N PRO A 339 12.12 20.27 -1.90
CA PRO A 339 12.78 20.99 -2.97
C PRO A 339 13.53 22.23 -2.48
N LYS A 340 14.74 22.45 -2.97
CA LYS A 340 15.62 23.55 -2.54
C LYS A 340 15.45 24.83 -3.39
N ILE A 341 14.67 24.79 -4.45
CA ILE A 341 14.58 25.86 -5.45
C ILE A 341 14.13 27.19 -4.84
N ARG A 342 13.12 27.18 -3.93
CA ARG A 342 12.62 28.39 -3.29
C ARG A 342 13.61 28.97 -2.30
N TRP A 343 14.36 28.15 -1.61
CA TRP A 343 15.39 28.59 -0.68
C TRP A 343 16.57 29.25 -1.39
N LYS A 344 16.96 28.77 -2.59
CA LYS A 344 17.98 29.38 -3.43
C LYS A 344 17.62 30.79 -3.87
N GLU A 345 16.35 31.03 -4.16
CA GLU A 345 15.83 32.33 -4.58
C GLU A 345 15.52 33.28 -3.39
N CYS A 346 15.33 32.76 -2.19
CA CYS A 346 14.81 33.50 -1.04
C CYS A 346 15.90 34.26 -0.30
N PRO A 347 15.84 35.62 -0.23
CA PRO A 347 16.82 36.44 0.50
C PRO A 347 16.95 36.08 1.99
N ASN A 348 15.82 35.70 2.64
CA ASN A 348 15.83 35.33 4.04
C ASN A 348 16.52 33.99 4.27
N CYS A 349 16.29 33.00 3.40
CA CYS A 349 16.97 31.70 3.47
C CYS A 349 18.47 31.83 3.19
N GLN A 350 18.86 32.61 2.17
CA GLN A 350 20.27 32.89 1.87
C GLN A 350 20.96 33.66 3.00
N LYS A 351 20.24 34.61 3.62
CA LYS A 351 20.75 35.29 4.82
C LYS A 351 20.95 34.29 5.97
N ARG A 352 20.01 33.39 6.22
CA ARG A 352 20.12 32.35 7.25
C ARG A 352 21.35 31.45 7.02
N ILE A 353 21.56 31.01 5.77
CA ILE A 353 22.73 30.19 5.41
C ILE A 353 24.02 30.93 5.80
N LYS A 354 24.11 32.21 5.45
CA LYS A 354 25.27 33.03 5.78
C LYS A 354 25.45 33.25 7.28
N ASP A 355 24.39 33.63 7.98
CA ASP A 355 24.42 33.97 9.41
C ASP A 355 24.78 32.77 10.29
N GLU A 356 24.30 31.56 9.93
CA GLU A 356 24.54 30.31 10.65
C GLU A 356 25.79 29.60 10.16
N GLY A 357 26.51 30.13 9.15
CA GLY A 357 27.71 29.55 8.60
C GLY A 357 27.46 28.23 7.88
N LEU A 358 26.27 28.04 7.32
CA LEU A 358 25.90 26.85 6.58
C LEU A 358 26.49 26.88 5.17
N LYS A 359 26.70 25.71 4.59
CA LYS A 359 27.36 25.54 3.31
C LYS A 359 26.41 25.74 2.13
N ASP A 360 25.20 25.20 2.25
CA ASP A 360 24.19 25.19 1.20
C ASP A 360 22.78 24.93 1.74
N GLU A 361 21.80 24.74 0.86
CA GLU A 361 20.41 24.46 1.20
C GLU A 361 20.20 23.07 1.81
N HIS A 362 21.10 22.11 1.63
CA HIS A 362 21.06 20.81 2.32
C HIS A 362 21.40 20.97 3.79
N GLU A 363 22.44 21.75 4.09
CA GLU A 363 22.74 22.10 5.49
C GLU A 363 21.66 23.02 6.11
N LEU A 364 20.95 23.83 5.31
CA LEU A 364 19.78 24.58 5.77
C LEU A 364 18.62 23.65 6.14
N GLN A 365 18.39 22.57 5.39
CA GLN A 365 17.43 21.54 5.80
C GLN A 365 17.85 20.88 7.11
N SER A 366 19.10 20.46 7.22
CA SER A 366 19.64 19.91 8.48
C SER A 366 19.48 20.90 9.65
N TYR A 367 19.64 22.21 9.42
CA TYR A 367 19.39 23.23 10.42
C TYR A 367 17.91 23.22 10.89
N VAL A 368 16.94 23.10 9.97
CA VAL A 368 15.52 22.99 10.34
C VAL A 368 15.28 21.73 11.19
N ILE A 369 15.81 20.59 10.77
CA ILE A 369 15.68 19.31 11.49
C ILE A 369 16.28 19.42 12.90
N ARG A 370 17.49 19.99 13.05
CA ARG A 370 18.12 20.18 14.36
C ARG A 370 17.31 21.13 15.27
N ARG A 371 16.64 22.15 14.70
CA ARG A 371 15.74 23.00 15.48
C ARG A 371 14.49 22.25 15.93
N ALA A 372 13.88 21.43 15.05
CA ALA A 372 12.75 20.59 15.41
C ALA A 372 13.13 19.55 16.48
N GLU A 373 14.31 18.92 16.39
CA GLU A 373 14.84 18.03 17.43
C GLU A 373 14.91 18.71 18.79
N LYS A 374 15.47 19.92 18.85
CA LYS A 374 15.54 20.70 20.10
C LYS A 374 14.16 21.07 20.66
N MET A 375 13.18 21.33 19.78
CA MET A 375 11.81 21.60 20.21
C MET A 375 11.18 20.34 20.82
N LEU A 376 11.31 19.18 20.15
CA LEU A 376 10.79 17.89 20.61
C LEU A 376 11.48 17.41 21.90
N ALA A 377 12.78 17.66 22.05
CA ALA A 377 13.55 17.28 23.23
C ALA A 377 13.02 17.94 24.51
N LYS A 378 12.41 19.15 24.43
CA LYS A 378 11.75 19.80 25.58
C LYS A 378 10.63 18.96 26.19
N TYR A 379 10.02 18.09 25.37
CA TYR A 379 8.95 17.19 25.78
C TYR A 379 9.45 15.75 26.01
N GLY A 380 10.76 15.52 25.98
CA GLY A 380 11.35 14.18 26.10
C GLY A 380 11.08 13.28 24.91
N LYS A 381 10.71 13.84 23.73
CA LYS A 381 10.46 13.08 22.51
C LYS A 381 11.75 12.84 21.73
N LYS A 382 11.83 11.69 21.07
CA LYS A 382 12.85 11.38 20.07
C LYS A 382 12.30 11.66 18.67
N LEU A 383 13.07 12.39 17.87
CA LEU A 383 12.76 12.69 16.50
C LEU A 383 12.96 11.46 15.63
N ILE A 384 12.01 11.17 14.75
CA ILE A 384 12.19 10.31 13.57
C ILE A 384 12.06 11.20 12.32
N GLY A 385 12.81 10.90 11.27
CA GLY A 385 12.61 11.45 9.94
C GLY A 385 12.99 10.45 8.86
N TRP A 386 12.50 10.70 7.66
CA TRP A 386 12.86 9.90 6.49
C TRP A 386 14.36 10.02 6.19
N ASP A 387 14.93 9.09 5.42
CA ASP A 387 16.40 9.00 5.27
C ASP A 387 17.07 10.20 4.57
N GLU A 388 16.32 11.14 3.98
CA GLU A 388 16.84 12.44 3.50
C GLU A 388 17.32 13.37 4.64
N ILE A 389 16.96 13.12 5.90
CA ILE A 389 17.55 13.86 7.03
C ILE A 389 19.04 13.61 7.22
N LEU A 390 19.60 12.61 6.52
CA LEU A 390 21.06 12.38 6.42
C LEU A 390 21.76 13.47 5.60
N GLU A 391 21.03 14.13 4.70
CA GLU A 391 21.58 15.20 3.86
C GLU A 391 21.96 16.41 4.70
N GLY A 392 23.12 17.00 4.44
CA GLY A 392 23.61 18.19 5.18
C GLY A 392 23.94 17.94 6.66
N GLY A 393 23.93 16.69 7.12
CA GLY A 393 24.30 16.27 8.47
C GLY A 393 23.13 15.94 9.39
N LEU A 394 23.17 14.77 9.97
CA LEU A 394 22.13 14.24 10.85
C LEU A 394 22.07 14.94 12.21
N ALA A 395 20.86 15.17 12.72
CA ALA A 395 20.68 15.64 14.09
C ALA A 395 21.15 14.58 15.12
N PRO A 396 21.75 14.98 16.25
CA PRO A 396 22.53 14.06 17.10
C PRO A 396 21.79 12.85 17.65
N THR A 397 20.48 12.97 17.93
CA THR A 397 19.69 11.89 18.53
C THR A 397 18.58 11.36 17.59
N ALA A 398 18.56 11.84 16.35
CA ALA A 398 17.53 11.46 15.39
C ALA A 398 17.58 9.96 15.08
N THR A 399 16.40 9.38 14.96
CA THR A 399 16.18 8.04 14.41
C THR A 399 15.87 8.18 12.92
N VAL A 400 16.50 7.38 12.08
CA VAL A 400 16.32 7.42 10.63
C VAL A 400 15.30 6.36 10.19
N MET A 401 14.29 6.77 9.43
CA MET A 401 13.37 5.85 8.76
C MET A 401 13.77 5.71 7.29
N SER A 402 14.32 4.54 6.92
CA SER A 402 14.94 4.33 5.61
C SER A 402 13.92 3.78 4.61
N TRP A 403 13.50 4.61 3.62
CA TRP A 403 12.49 4.28 2.62
C TRP A 403 13.02 4.18 1.19
N GLN A 404 14.02 4.99 0.81
CA GLN A 404 14.61 5.03 -0.54
C GLN A 404 15.40 3.76 -0.88
N GLY A 405 15.43 2.79 -0.01
CA GLY A 405 16.16 1.55 -0.07
C GLY A 405 16.81 1.27 1.27
N GLU A 406 17.84 0.43 1.29
CA GLU A 406 18.53 0.08 2.55
C GLU A 406 19.75 0.97 2.82
N LYS A 407 20.20 1.75 1.83
CA LYS A 407 21.46 2.52 1.89
C LYS A 407 21.46 3.54 3.03
N GLY A 408 20.37 4.32 3.16
CA GLY A 408 20.24 5.32 4.24
C GLY A 408 20.28 4.67 5.62
N GLY A 409 19.54 3.57 5.79
CA GLY A 409 19.52 2.82 7.05
C GLY A 409 20.86 2.20 7.40
N ILE A 410 21.58 1.62 6.42
CA ILE A 410 22.93 1.09 6.60
C ILE A 410 23.89 2.21 7.06
N GLN A 411 23.85 3.36 6.38
CA GLN A 411 24.69 4.52 6.73
C GLN A 411 24.41 4.99 8.15
N ALA A 412 23.14 5.21 8.51
CA ALA A 412 22.74 5.71 9.83
C ALA A 412 23.11 4.73 10.95
N ALA A 413 22.84 3.42 10.77
CA ALA A 413 23.20 2.40 11.75
C ALA A 413 24.71 2.35 11.99
N ASN A 414 25.53 2.37 10.93
CA ASN A 414 26.99 2.36 11.02
C ASN A 414 27.53 3.66 11.68
N MET A 415 26.80 4.78 11.59
CA MET A 415 27.11 6.01 12.33
C MET A 415 26.68 5.95 13.81
N GLY A 416 25.90 4.94 14.22
CA GLY A 416 25.44 4.75 15.59
C GLY A 416 24.07 5.39 15.89
N HIS A 417 23.27 5.66 14.86
CA HIS A 417 21.89 6.12 14.98
C HIS A 417 20.90 4.96 14.91
N ASP A 418 19.82 5.07 15.67
CA ASP A 418 18.71 4.11 15.59
C ASP A 418 18.02 4.21 14.22
N VAL A 419 17.58 3.08 13.70
CA VAL A 419 17.01 2.96 12.36
C VAL A 419 15.74 2.12 12.38
N ILE A 420 14.75 2.56 11.60
CA ILE A 420 13.55 1.79 11.25
C ILE A 420 13.59 1.56 9.72
N MET A 421 13.53 0.30 9.32
CA MET A 421 13.59 -0.06 7.91
C MET A 421 12.20 -0.10 7.28
N THR A 422 12.03 0.60 6.16
CA THR A 422 10.78 0.60 5.40
C THR A 422 11.00 0.73 3.87
N PRO A 423 12.01 0.01 3.30
CA PRO A 423 12.36 0.20 1.90
C PRO A 423 11.28 -0.34 0.95
N GLY A 424 10.87 0.47 -0.03
CA GLY A 424 9.99 0.04 -1.11
C GLY A 424 10.59 -1.12 -1.93
N SER A 425 11.92 -1.12 -2.14
CA SER A 425 12.66 -2.22 -2.76
C SER A 425 12.56 -3.53 -1.97
N GLY A 426 12.39 -3.46 -0.63
CA GLY A 426 12.14 -4.61 0.25
C GLY A 426 10.69 -5.10 0.22
N GLY A 427 9.80 -4.43 -0.50
CA GLY A 427 8.37 -4.76 -0.57
C GLY A 427 7.52 -4.12 0.52
N LEU A 428 8.08 -3.20 1.32
CA LEU A 428 7.39 -2.61 2.46
C LEU A 428 6.46 -1.44 2.08
N TYR A 429 6.39 -1.06 0.80
CA TYR A 429 5.32 -0.23 0.26
C TYR A 429 4.16 -1.13 -0.16
N ILE A 430 3.23 -1.32 0.77
CA ILE A 430 2.11 -2.25 0.61
C ILE A 430 0.84 -1.59 0.04
N ASP A 431 0.93 -0.37 -0.44
CA ASP A 431 -0.03 0.28 -1.34
C ASP A 431 0.16 -0.17 -2.80
N HIS A 432 1.31 -0.78 -3.14
CA HIS A 432 1.65 -1.30 -4.46
C HIS A 432 0.80 -2.53 -4.87
N TYR A 433 0.85 -2.90 -6.16
CA TYR A 433 0.19 -4.10 -6.70
C TYR A 433 0.68 -5.39 -6.04
N GLN A 434 -0.23 -6.32 -5.79
CA GLN A 434 0.08 -7.66 -5.29
C GLN A 434 0.14 -8.71 -6.41
N GLY A 435 -0.53 -8.44 -7.51
CA GLY A 435 -0.61 -9.26 -8.73
C GLY A 435 -0.63 -8.38 -9.97
N ASP A 436 -1.23 -8.88 -11.03
CA ASP A 436 -1.30 -8.24 -12.33
C ASP A 436 -1.99 -6.87 -12.29
N SER A 437 -1.23 -5.80 -12.59
CA SER A 437 -1.72 -4.42 -12.60
C SER A 437 -2.88 -4.15 -13.58
N LYS A 438 -3.09 -5.02 -14.58
CA LYS A 438 -4.20 -4.91 -15.54
C LYS A 438 -5.54 -5.34 -14.98
N ILE A 439 -5.54 -6.12 -13.91
CA ILE A 439 -6.74 -6.71 -13.34
C ILE A 439 -6.95 -6.39 -11.86
N GLU A 440 -5.93 -5.86 -11.19
CA GLU A 440 -6.08 -5.35 -9.83
C GLU A 440 -6.63 -3.90 -9.82
N PRO A 441 -7.21 -3.45 -8.70
CA PRO A 441 -7.48 -2.04 -8.50
C PRO A 441 -6.23 -1.20 -8.72
N VAL A 442 -6.39 0.03 -9.20
CA VAL A 442 -5.27 0.93 -9.47
C VAL A 442 -4.41 1.14 -8.24
N ALA A 443 -3.10 1.09 -8.41
CA ALA A 443 -2.08 1.48 -7.43
C ALA A 443 -1.06 2.42 -8.07
N ILE A 444 -0.24 3.06 -7.27
CA ILE A 444 0.75 4.03 -7.76
C ILE A 444 1.74 3.41 -8.74
N CYS A 445 2.28 2.23 -8.43
CA CYS A 445 3.20 1.46 -9.29
C CYS A 445 3.49 0.08 -8.70
N CYS A 446 4.44 -0.57 -9.30
CA CYS A 446 5.35 -1.57 -8.73
C CYS A 446 4.66 -2.82 -8.14
N TYR A 447 5.48 -3.82 -7.83
CA TYR A 447 5.01 -5.06 -7.23
C TYR A 447 5.55 -5.24 -5.81
N SER A 448 4.65 -5.47 -4.87
CA SER A 448 4.97 -5.91 -3.52
C SER A 448 4.16 -7.17 -3.22
N THR A 449 4.72 -8.34 -3.53
CA THR A 449 4.05 -9.61 -3.30
C THR A 449 4.07 -10.00 -1.82
N LEU A 450 3.16 -10.88 -1.41
CA LEU A 450 3.11 -11.42 -0.06
C LEU A 450 4.45 -12.06 0.35
N GLU A 451 5.03 -12.87 -0.56
CA GLU A 451 6.31 -13.56 -0.32
C GLU A 451 7.46 -12.57 -0.14
N LYS A 452 7.47 -11.47 -0.91
CA LYS A 452 8.49 -10.43 -0.82
C LYS A 452 8.49 -9.76 0.56
N VAL A 453 7.31 -9.40 1.07
CA VAL A 453 7.16 -8.83 2.43
C VAL A 453 7.57 -9.84 3.49
N TYR A 454 7.10 -11.10 3.38
CA TYR A 454 7.46 -12.17 4.30
C TYR A 454 8.96 -12.43 4.36
N SER A 455 9.63 -12.40 3.21
CA SER A 455 11.06 -12.72 3.08
C SER A 455 11.98 -11.60 3.55
N TYR A 456 11.45 -10.40 3.74
CA TYR A 456 12.24 -9.25 4.13
C TYR A 456 12.97 -9.50 5.48
N ASN A 457 14.25 -9.15 5.53
CA ASN A 457 15.05 -9.13 6.75
C ASN A 457 15.49 -7.69 7.04
N PRO A 458 15.04 -7.09 8.16
CA PRO A 458 15.38 -5.70 8.49
C PRO A 458 16.86 -5.42 8.76
N ILE A 459 17.71 -6.45 8.92
CA ILE A 459 19.14 -6.28 9.15
C ILE A 459 19.91 -6.62 7.87
N PRO A 460 20.29 -5.63 7.04
CA PRO A 460 21.19 -5.85 5.91
C PRO A 460 22.57 -6.35 6.35
N GLU A 461 23.18 -7.21 5.53
CA GLU A 461 24.51 -7.77 5.81
C GLU A 461 25.62 -6.71 5.88
N ALA A 462 25.44 -5.59 5.13
CA ALA A 462 26.39 -4.50 5.09
C ALA A 462 26.49 -3.67 6.39
N ILE A 463 25.63 -3.93 7.37
CA ILE A 463 25.74 -3.32 8.70
C ILE A 463 26.79 -4.08 9.49
N VAL A 464 27.79 -3.35 10.01
CA VAL A 464 28.83 -3.95 10.86
C VAL A 464 28.22 -4.63 12.09
N PRO A 465 28.70 -5.80 12.50
CA PRO A 465 28.03 -6.65 13.50
C PRO A 465 27.69 -5.95 14.82
N ASP A 466 28.58 -5.10 15.33
CA ASP A 466 28.40 -4.35 16.58
C ASP A 466 27.39 -3.21 16.48
N LYS A 467 26.96 -2.83 15.26
CA LYS A 467 25.97 -1.80 14.99
C LYS A 467 24.56 -2.33 14.66
N ARG A 468 24.40 -3.64 14.52
CA ARG A 468 23.11 -4.27 14.17
C ARG A 468 22.00 -3.99 15.17
N HIS A 469 22.33 -3.73 16.43
CA HIS A 469 21.38 -3.39 17.49
C HIS A 469 20.70 -2.04 17.30
N HIS A 470 21.24 -1.18 16.42
CA HIS A 470 20.59 0.07 16.02
C HIS A 470 19.38 -0.13 15.11
N ILE A 471 19.24 -1.29 14.46
CA ILE A 471 18.03 -1.63 13.72
C ILE A 471 16.92 -1.98 14.71
N LYS A 472 15.97 -1.04 14.88
CA LYS A 472 14.86 -1.21 15.82
C LYS A 472 13.75 -2.11 15.29
N GLY A 473 13.66 -2.25 13.97
CA GLY A 473 12.68 -3.08 13.30
C GLY A 473 12.32 -2.56 11.92
N ALA A 474 11.10 -2.86 11.49
CA ALA A 474 10.59 -2.42 10.20
C ALA A 474 9.13 -1.99 10.26
N GLN A 475 8.71 -1.27 9.21
CA GLN A 475 7.38 -0.76 9.02
C GLN A 475 6.91 -1.00 7.59
N ALA A 476 5.64 -1.35 7.41
CA ALA A 476 4.99 -1.31 6.10
C ALA A 476 4.23 0.00 5.92
N ASN A 477 4.24 0.54 4.71
CA ASN A 477 3.61 1.82 4.40
C ASN A 477 2.40 1.64 3.48
N LEU A 478 1.30 2.30 3.85
CA LEU A 478 0.07 2.44 3.07
C LEU A 478 -0.09 3.91 2.67
N TRP A 479 0.61 4.32 1.61
CA TRP A 479 0.43 5.62 0.99
C TRP A 479 -0.92 5.66 0.27
N ALA A 480 -1.68 6.74 0.46
CA ALA A 480 -3.11 6.75 0.17
C ALA A 480 -3.51 7.47 -1.12
N GLU A 481 -2.58 7.74 -2.04
CA GLU A 481 -2.89 8.37 -3.33
C GLU A 481 -4.00 7.65 -4.09
N TYR A 482 -4.03 6.32 -4.00
CA TYR A 482 -5.01 5.47 -4.68
C TYR A 482 -5.83 4.61 -3.71
N LEU A 483 -5.88 4.97 -2.41
CA LEU A 483 -6.64 4.26 -1.39
C LEU A 483 -7.90 5.06 -1.00
N TYR A 484 -8.82 5.24 -1.93
CA TYR A 484 -9.99 6.12 -1.76
C TYR A 484 -11.01 5.63 -0.72
N THR A 485 -10.96 4.36 -0.34
CA THR A 485 -11.93 3.76 0.59
C THR A 485 -11.26 2.77 1.54
N THR A 486 -11.84 2.59 2.72
CA THR A 486 -11.38 1.61 3.70
C THR A 486 -11.32 0.18 3.15
N PRO A 487 -12.32 -0.33 2.38
CA PRO A 487 -12.19 -1.65 1.75
C PRO A 487 -11.00 -1.76 0.79
N LEU A 488 -10.65 -0.70 0.08
CA LEU A 488 -9.48 -0.72 -0.82
C LEU A 488 -8.17 -0.68 -0.04
N MET A 489 -8.10 0.11 1.04
CA MET A 489 -6.96 0.08 1.97
C MET A 489 -6.77 -1.32 2.55
N GLN A 490 -7.83 -1.96 3.04
CA GLN A 490 -7.78 -3.32 3.56
C GLN A 490 -7.32 -4.35 2.51
N TYR A 491 -7.76 -4.18 1.26
CA TYR A 491 -7.30 -5.01 0.15
C TYR A 491 -5.79 -4.90 -0.07
N ARG A 492 -5.22 -3.70 0.10
CA ARG A 492 -3.77 -3.48 -0.01
C ARG A 492 -3.02 -3.95 1.23
N ALA A 493 -3.54 -3.69 2.42
CA ALA A 493 -2.91 -4.05 3.69
C ALA A 493 -2.80 -5.56 3.87
N PHE A 494 -3.91 -6.27 3.69
CA PHE A 494 -4.00 -7.69 4.02
C PHE A 494 -3.93 -8.61 2.79
N PRO A 495 -3.11 -9.68 2.87
CA PRO A 495 -2.43 -10.23 4.05
C PRO A 495 -1.01 -9.72 4.30
N ARG A 496 -0.50 -8.67 3.61
CA ARG A 496 0.92 -8.27 3.69
C ARG A 496 1.33 -7.73 5.06
N GLU A 497 0.45 -7.05 5.79
CA GLU A 497 0.71 -6.68 7.18
C GLU A 497 0.89 -7.90 8.09
N ILE A 498 0.16 -8.99 7.81
CA ILE A 498 0.33 -10.27 8.52
C ILE A 498 1.70 -10.88 8.22
N ALA A 499 2.16 -10.77 6.97
CA ALA A 499 3.49 -11.23 6.56
C ALA A 499 4.61 -10.40 7.23
N LEU A 500 4.45 -9.07 7.28
CA LEU A 500 5.38 -8.21 8.02
C LEU A 500 5.40 -8.57 9.50
N ALA A 501 4.23 -8.78 10.12
CA ALA A 501 4.15 -9.14 11.54
C ALA A 501 5.04 -10.35 11.86
N GLU A 502 5.01 -11.40 11.02
CA GLU A 502 5.88 -12.56 11.20
C GLU A 502 7.35 -12.25 10.83
N ALA A 503 7.60 -11.44 9.81
CA ALA A 503 8.96 -11.07 9.40
C ALA A 503 9.74 -10.35 10.50
N VAL A 504 9.04 -9.54 11.32
CA VAL A 504 9.68 -8.75 12.40
C VAL A 504 9.52 -9.34 13.80
N TRP A 505 8.67 -10.38 13.96
CA TRP A 505 8.48 -11.07 15.22
C TRP A 505 9.31 -12.35 15.31
N THR A 506 9.20 -13.23 14.32
CA THR A 506 9.71 -14.59 14.33
C THR A 506 11.23 -14.62 14.10
N PRO A 507 12.00 -15.43 14.84
CA PRO A 507 13.43 -15.67 14.57
C PRO A 507 13.67 -16.08 13.11
N LEU A 508 14.74 -15.56 12.49
CA LEU A 508 15.01 -15.73 11.07
C LEU A 508 15.10 -17.20 10.64
N GLU A 509 15.74 -18.03 11.47
CA GLU A 509 15.95 -19.45 11.24
C GLU A 509 14.68 -20.29 11.35
N LYS A 510 13.61 -19.75 11.92
CA LYS A 510 12.30 -20.40 12.05
C LYS A 510 11.31 -20.00 10.94
N LYS A 511 11.65 -19.01 10.12
CA LYS A 511 10.78 -18.56 9.04
C LYS A 511 10.64 -19.63 7.96
N ASN A 512 9.41 -19.95 7.62
CA ASN A 512 9.04 -20.90 6.55
C ASN A 512 7.81 -20.40 5.82
N TYR A 513 8.00 -19.88 4.60
CA TYR A 513 6.92 -19.27 3.83
C TYR A 513 5.78 -20.24 3.52
N LYS A 514 6.10 -21.49 3.18
CA LYS A 514 5.07 -22.51 2.89
C LYS A 514 4.21 -22.84 4.11
N ASP A 515 4.82 -22.92 5.31
CA ASP A 515 4.06 -23.09 6.54
C ASP A 515 3.28 -21.84 6.92
N PHE A 516 3.84 -20.65 6.67
CA PHE A 516 3.12 -19.37 6.83
C PHE A 516 1.86 -19.34 5.96
N GLU A 517 1.93 -19.70 4.67
CA GLU A 517 0.77 -19.79 3.78
C GLU A 517 -0.32 -20.73 4.33
N ARG A 518 0.07 -21.88 4.89
CA ARG A 518 -0.85 -22.81 5.53
C ARG A 518 -1.57 -22.17 6.74
N ARG A 519 -0.81 -21.48 7.59
CA ARG A 519 -1.37 -20.79 8.78
C ARG A 519 -2.23 -19.59 8.41
N LEU A 520 -1.91 -18.94 7.30
CA LEU A 520 -2.63 -17.78 6.77
C LEU A 520 -4.08 -18.12 6.42
N ASP A 521 -4.38 -19.36 6.02
CA ASP A 521 -5.77 -19.79 5.75
C ASP A 521 -6.68 -19.62 6.99
N ASN A 522 -6.16 -19.86 8.20
CA ASN A 522 -6.90 -19.60 9.43
C ASN A 522 -6.99 -18.09 9.74
N ALA A 523 -5.95 -17.34 9.44
CA ALA A 523 -5.99 -15.88 9.60
C ALA A 523 -7.03 -15.23 8.68
N TYR A 524 -7.24 -15.71 7.47
CA TYR A 524 -8.32 -15.25 6.59
C TYR A 524 -9.70 -15.46 7.21
N VAL A 525 -9.94 -16.60 7.85
CA VAL A 525 -11.23 -16.84 8.54
C VAL A 525 -11.42 -15.83 9.68
N ARG A 526 -10.36 -15.44 10.40
CA ARG A 526 -10.42 -14.38 11.43
C ARG A 526 -10.70 -13.01 10.81
N LEU A 527 -10.06 -12.67 9.69
CA LEU A 527 -10.35 -11.44 8.95
C LEU A 527 -11.80 -11.39 8.45
N ASP A 528 -12.39 -12.54 8.08
CA ASP A 528 -13.80 -12.64 7.69
C ASP A 528 -14.75 -12.28 8.84
N GLN A 529 -14.41 -12.63 10.09
CA GLN A 529 -15.20 -12.22 11.27
C GLN A 529 -15.24 -10.70 11.43
N HIS A 530 -14.14 -10.03 11.07
CA HIS A 530 -14.02 -8.56 11.07
C HIS A 530 -14.51 -7.91 9.78
N LYS A 531 -15.05 -8.69 8.82
CA LYS A 531 -15.54 -8.22 7.51
C LYS A 531 -14.46 -7.48 6.70
N VAL A 532 -13.22 -7.87 6.85
CA VAL A 532 -12.08 -7.26 6.14
C VAL A 532 -12.10 -7.63 4.66
N ASN A 533 -11.92 -6.65 3.79
CA ASN A 533 -11.79 -6.86 2.35
C ASN A 533 -10.32 -7.13 1.99
N TYR A 534 -9.82 -8.32 2.32
CA TYR A 534 -8.43 -8.69 2.04
C TYR A 534 -8.22 -9.22 0.61
N HIS A 535 -6.98 -9.13 0.15
CA HIS A 535 -6.58 -9.65 -1.15
C HIS A 535 -6.62 -11.18 -1.22
N ILE A 536 -7.28 -11.70 -2.25
CA ILE A 536 -7.17 -13.09 -2.71
C ILE A 536 -6.59 -13.02 -4.13
N PRO A 537 -5.45 -13.70 -4.41
CA PRO A 537 -4.83 -13.66 -5.73
C PRO A 537 -5.81 -13.94 -6.86
N LEU A 538 -5.83 -13.07 -7.86
CA LEU A 538 -6.69 -13.22 -9.02
C LEU A 538 -6.07 -14.20 -10.01
N PRO A 539 -6.88 -14.97 -10.77
CA PRO A 539 -6.36 -15.72 -11.91
C PRO A 539 -5.79 -14.78 -12.97
N GLU A 540 -4.51 -14.92 -13.29
CA GLU A 540 -3.74 -14.10 -14.23
C GLU A 540 -3.40 -14.87 -15.48
N GLN A 541 -3.25 -14.19 -16.63
CA GLN A 541 -2.69 -14.78 -17.84
C GLN A 541 -1.18 -14.56 -17.83
N PRO A 542 -0.37 -15.63 -17.80
CA PRO A 542 1.07 -15.51 -17.80
C PRO A 542 1.59 -15.00 -19.14
N LEU A 543 2.59 -14.11 -19.12
CA LEU A 543 3.39 -13.78 -20.29
C LEU A 543 4.68 -14.59 -20.27
N PRO A 544 5.01 -15.33 -21.32
CA PRO A 544 6.28 -16.00 -21.44
C PRO A 544 7.44 -15.01 -21.33
N GLY A 545 8.34 -15.20 -20.37
CA GLY A 545 9.58 -14.43 -20.23
C GLY A 545 9.45 -13.00 -19.70
N SER A 546 8.28 -12.58 -19.24
CA SER A 546 8.06 -11.23 -18.68
C SER A 546 7.36 -11.31 -17.31
N ARG A 547 7.80 -10.44 -16.36
CA ARG A 547 7.06 -10.17 -15.13
C ARG A 547 5.92 -9.15 -15.34
N GLN A 548 5.79 -8.61 -16.55
CA GLN A 548 4.71 -7.70 -16.89
C GLN A 548 3.47 -8.50 -17.25
N SER A 549 2.36 -8.02 -16.80
CA SER A 549 1.05 -8.60 -17.00
C SER A 549 0.66 -8.70 -18.47
N ALA A 550 0.00 -9.81 -18.82
CA ALA A 550 -0.66 -10.02 -20.09
C ALA A 550 -2.16 -10.25 -19.96
N SER A 551 -2.73 -10.06 -18.80
CA SER A 551 -4.15 -10.34 -18.60
C SER A 551 -5.01 -9.41 -19.45
N LEU A 552 -5.72 -10.02 -20.38
CA LEU A 552 -6.72 -9.37 -21.24
C LEU A 552 -8.12 -9.66 -20.70
N SER A 553 -8.99 -8.66 -20.75
CA SER A 553 -10.42 -8.86 -20.50
C SER A 553 -11.20 -9.09 -21.79
N TYR A 554 -10.59 -8.80 -22.95
CA TYR A 554 -11.17 -9.01 -24.28
C TYR A 554 -10.12 -9.56 -25.23
N VAL A 555 -10.41 -10.71 -25.87
CA VAL A 555 -9.52 -11.44 -26.77
C VAL A 555 -10.25 -11.69 -28.09
N ALA A 556 -9.88 -10.94 -29.15
CA ALA A 556 -10.30 -11.23 -30.52
C ALA A 556 -9.37 -12.28 -31.14
N PHE A 557 -9.91 -13.26 -31.85
CA PHE A 557 -9.17 -14.30 -32.53
C PHE A 557 -9.88 -14.75 -33.82
N THR A 558 -9.15 -15.32 -34.77
CA THR A 558 -9.70 -15.68 -36.09
C THR A 558 -10.12 -17.13 -36.19
N ASP A 559 -9.36 -18.05 -35.62
CA ASP A 559 -9.62 -19.50 -35.73
C ASP A 559 -9.81 -20.13 -34.35
N THR A 560 -8.74 -20.32 -33.62
CA THR A 560 -8.73 -20.85 -32.26
C THR A 560 -7.74 -20.06 -31.40
N THR A 561 -7.94 -20.06 -30.09
CA THR A 561 -6.99 -19.54 -29.13
C THR A 561 -7.03 -20.37 -27.85
N SER A 562 -6.16 -20.08 -26.90
CA SER A 562 -6.12 -20.77 -25.61
C SER A 562 -6.09 -19.77 -24.45
N LEU A 563 -6.68 -20.16 -23.32
CA LEU A 563 -6.62 -19.41 -22.07
C LEU A 563 -5.74 -20.18 -21.07
N THR A 564 -4.57 -19.65 -20.79
CA THR A 564 -3.70 -20.13 -19.71
C THR A 564 -3.84 -19.22 -18.51
N LEU A 565 -3.98 -19.81 -17.31
CA LEU A 565 -4.17 -19.09 -16.05
C LEU A 565 -3.18 -19.56 -15.00
N GLN A 566 -2.73 -18.63 -14.19
CA GLN A 566 -1.94 -18.85 -12.98
C GLN A 566 -2.38 -17.91 -11.87
N THR A 567 -1.84 -18.08 -10.67
CA THR A 567 -2.00 -17.18 -9.53
C THR A 567 -0.64 -16.90 -8.91
N THR A 568 -0.49 -15.76 -8.22
CA THR A 568 0.76 -15.36 -7.56
C THR A 568 1.21 -16.31 -6.43
N ARG A 569 0.30 -17.14 -5.94
CA ARG A 569 0.59 -18.29 -5.06
C ARG A 569 -0.33 -19.47 -5.45
N PRO A 570 0.02 -20.72 -5.16
CA PRO A 570 -0.79 -21.88 -5.58
C PRO A 570 -2.14 -21.92 -4.86
N ILE A 571 -3.17 -21.42 -5.53
CA ILE A 571 -4.57 -21.47 -5.09
C ILE A 571 -5.40 -22.11 -6.19
N ARG A 572 -6.46 -22.84 -5.81
CA ARG A 572 -7.40 -23.44 -6.75
C ARG A 572 -8.11 -22.37 -7.57
N ILE A 573 -8.12 -22.50 -8.89
CA ILE A 573 -8.87 -21.66 -9.82
C ILE A 573 -10.12 -22.43 -10.24
N VAL A 574 -11.27 -21.74 -10.26
CA VAL A 574 -12.54 -22.25 -10.81
C VAL A 574 -13.01 -21.37 -11.96
N TYR A 575 -13.78 -21.96 -12.87
CA TYR A 575 -14.29 -21.22 -14.03
C TYR A 575 -15.66 -21.70 -14.50
N THR A 576 -16.32 -20.85 -15.29
CA THR A 576 -17.55 -21.13 -16.06
C THR A 576 -17.39 -20.65 -17.50
N THR A 577 -18.10 -21.28 -18.45
CA THR A 577 -18.09 -20.90 -19.88
C THR A 577 -19.48 -20.61 -20.43
N ASP A 578 -20.50 -20.66 -19.56
CA ASP A 578 -21.91 -20.46 -19.88
C ASP A 578 -22.43 -19.05 -19.46
N GLY A 579 -21.51 -18.20 -18.97
CA GLY A 579 -21.85 -16.86 -18.48
C GLY A 579 -22.31 -16.81 -17.02
N SER A 580 -22.53 -17.94 -16.35
CA SER A 580 -22.87 -17.99 -14.93
C SER A 580 -21.71 -17.50 -14.05
N GLU A 581 -22.02 -17.03 -12.83
CA GLU A 581 -20.98 -16.70 -11.84
C GLU A 581 -20.34 -17.99 -11.29
N PRO A 582 -19.00 -18.09 -11.28
CA PRO A 582 -18.33 -19.23 -10.67
C PRO A 582 -18.57 -19.27 -9.16
N THR A 583 -18.69 -20.48 -8.64
CA THR A 583 -18.80 -20.81 -7.23
C THR A 583 -17.65 -21.71 -6.80
N ALA A 584 -17.49 -21.93 -5.50
CA ALA A 584 -16.50 -22.91 -5.01
C ALA A 584 -16.70 -24.34 -5.54
N LYS A 585 -17.88 -24.65 -6.10
CA LYS A 585 -18.23 -25.94 -6.71
C LYS A 585 -18.07 -25.97 -8.23
N SER A 586 -17.78 -24.84 -8.86
CA SER A 586 -17.59 -24.75 -10.32
C SER A 586 -16.37 -25.55 -10.78
N GLN A 587 -16.28 -25.75 -12.09
CA GLN A 587 -15.20 -26.55 -12.70
C GLN A 587 -13.83 -25.99 -12.30
N THR A 588 -12.94 -26.89 -11.88
CA THR A 588 -11.57 -26.52 -11.49
C THR A 588 -10.69 -26.43 -12.74
N TYR A 589 -9.95 -25.33 -12.87
CA TYR A 589 -8.95 -25.16 -13.91
C TYR A 589 -7.71 -26.02 -13.60
N THR A 590 -7.37 -26.92 -14.51
CA THR A 590 -6.23 -27.86 -14.38
C THR A 590 -5.28 -27.84 -15.58
N GLN A 591 -5.72 -27.27 -16.71
CA GLN A 591 -4.96 -27.18 -17.95
C GLN A 591 -5.49 -26.02 -18.80
N PRO A 592 -4.73 -25.49 -19.77
CA PRO A 592 -5.18 -24.46 -20.68
C PRO A 592 -6.52 -24.77 -21.34
N LEU A 593 -7.44 -23.81 -21.38
CA LEU A 593 -8.74 -23.95 -22.02
C LEU A 593 -8.61 -23.65 -23.50
N HIS A 594 -9.05 -24.60 -24.35
CA HIS A 594 -9.12 -24.41 -25.80
C HIS A 594 -10.40 -23.61 -26.16
N ILE A 595 -10.25 -22.52 -26.89
CA ILE A 595 -11.34 -21.62 -27.29
C ILE A 595 -11.45 -21.59 -28.81
N SER A 596 -12.60 -22.07 -29.36
CA SER A 596 -12.85 -22.13 -30.80
C SER A 596 -14.07 -21.35 -31.28
N LYS A 597 -14.85 -20.77 -30.36
CA LYS A 597 -16.04 -19.93 -30.61
C LYS A 597 -16.08 -18.74 -29.67
N SER A 598 -16.85 -17.72 -30.05
CA SER A 598 -17.12 -16.56 -29.17
C SER A 598 -17.83 -17.04 -27.90
N GLN A 599 -17.29 -16.62 -26.74
CA GLN A 599 -17.85 -16.95 -25.43
C GLN A 599 -17.24 -16.04 -24.33
N VAL A 600 -17.87 -16.00 -23.17
CA VAL A 600 -17.33 -15.36 -21.98
C VAL A 600 -16.88 -16.45 -21.01
N VAL A 601 -15.62 -16.41 -20.60
CA VAL A 601 -15.08 -17.26 -19.55
C VAL A 601 -14.99 -16.44 -18.28
N LYS A 602 -15.70 -16.84 -17.24
CA LYS A 602 -15.58 -16.23 -15.90
C LYS A 602 -14.70 -17.09 -15.01
N VAL A 603 -13.76 -16.45 -14.32
CA VAL A 603 -12.74 -17.16 -13.52
C VAL A 603 -12.62 -16.51 -12.13
N ALA A 604 -12.34 -17.34 -11.12
CA ALA A 604 -12.03 -16.89 -9.77
C ALA A 604 -11.06 -17.87 -9.08
N SER A 605 -10.29 -17.36 -8.13
CA SER A 605 -9.54 -18.20 -7.20
C SER A 605 -10.42 -18.56 -6.00
N VAL A 606 -10.14 -19.70 -5.38
CA VAL A 606 -10.93 -20.22 -4.23
C VAL A 606 -10.00 -20.57 -3.09
N LEU A 607 -10.17 -19.89 -1.96
CA LEU A 607 -9.48 -20.24 -0.72
C LEU A 607 -9.99 -21.59 -0.16
N PRO A 608 -9.21 -22.25 0.71
CA PRO A 608 -9.66 -23.46 1.40
C PRO A 608 -10.98 -23.30 2.18
N SER A 609 -11.28 -22.09 2.68
CA SER A 609 -12.56 -21.73 3.31
C SER A 609 -13.77 -21.77 2.36
N GLY A 610 -13.52 -21.84 1.05
CA GLY A 610 -14.56 -21.70 0.02
C GLY A 610 -14.83 -20.26 -0.43
N LYS A 611 -14.19 -19.26 0.19
CA LYS A 611 -14.31 -17.85 -0.25
C LYS A 611 -13.61 -17.65 -1.59
N LEU A 612 -14.28 -16.93 -2.49
CA LEU A 612 -13.76 -16.62 -3.81
C LEU A 612 -13.07 -15.27 -3.83
N SER A 613 -12.09 -15.15 -4.72
CA SER A 613 -11.60 -13.86 -5.18
C SER A 613 -12.69 -13.11 -5.94
N ARG A 614 -12.43 -11.85 -6.28
CA ARG A 614 -13.23 -11.15 -7.29
C ARG A 614 -13.26 -11.97 -8.59
N VAL A 615 -14.43 -12.09 -9.19
CA VAL A 615 -14.61 -12.77 -10.46
C VAL A 615 -14.07 -11.92 -11.60
N ARG A 616 -13.31 -12.52 -12.49
CA ARG A 616 -12.89 -11.93 -13.77
C ARG A 616 -13.70 -12.51 -14.90
N ALA A 617 -14.25 -11.65 -15.75
CA ALA A 617 -14.85 -12.03 -17.03
C ALA A 617 -13.83 -11.77 -18.17
N ILE A 618 -13.60 -12.76 -19.00
CA ILE A 618 -12.74 -12.69 -20.19
C ILE A 618 -13.62 -12.99 -21.39
N THR A 619 -13.85 -11.99 -22.24
CA THR A 619 -14.62 -12.13 -23.48
C THR A 619 -13.70 -12.62 -24.58
N PHE A 620 -14.00 -13.78 -25.13
CA PHE A 620 -13.39 -14.30 -26.35
C PHE A 620 -14.34 -14.04 -27.50
N ASP A 621 -13.84 -13.39 -28.56
CA ASP A 621 -14.64 -12.98 -29.71
C ASP A 621 -13.98 -13.48 -31.01
N LYS A 622 -14.60 -14.48 -31.64
CA LYS A 622 -14.15 -15.00 -32.92
C LYS A 622 -14.56 -14.05 -34.02
N GLN A 623 -13.58 -13.43 -34.67
CA GLN A 623 -13.77 -12.38 -35.65
C GLN A 623 -13.26 -12.78 -37.04
N SER A 624 -13.86 -12.23 -38.08
CA SER A 624 -13.23 -12.11 -39.38
C SER A 624 -12.22 -10.95 -39.36
N LEU A 625 -11.19 -11.00 -40.18
CA LEU A 625 -10.25 -9.91 -40.32
C LEU A 625 -10.96 -8.63 -40.81
N SER A 626 -10.89 -7.54 -40.01
CA SER A 626 -11.37 -6.23 -40.44
C SER A 626 -10.60 -5.77 -41.70
N PRO A 627 -11.31 -5.29 -42.74
CA PRO A 627 -10.66 -4.93 -43.99
C PRO A 627 -9.78 -3.68 -43.83
N ALA A 628 -8.62 -3.68 -44.44
CA ALA A 628 -7.78 -2.48 -44.61
C ALA A 628 -8.37 -1.54 -45.65
N VAL A 629 -8.02 -0.25 -45.57
CA VAL A 629 -8.35 0.75 -46.60
C VAL A 629 -7.13 1.06 -47.45
N GLU A 630 -7.35 1.41 -48.70
CA GLU A 630 -6.32 1.90 -49.60
C GLU A 630 -6.16 3.42 -49.44
N LEU A 631 -4.93 3.88 -49.29
CA LEU A 631 -4.57 5.30 -49.33
C LEU A 631 -3.83 5.59 -50.61
N ALA A 632 -4.35 6.46 -51.47
CA ALA A 632 -3.75 6.80 -52.76
C ALA A 632 -2.34 7.46 -52.56
N THR A 633 -2.24 8.37 -51.60
CA THR A 633 -1.00 9.12 -51.31
C THR A 633 -0.91 9.33 -49.79
N PRO A 634 -0.44 8.32 -49.04
CA PRO A 634 -0.29 8.47 -47.60
C PRO A 634 0.76 9.52 -47.24
N THR A 635 0.34 10.54 -46.50
CA THR A 635 1.25 11.55 -45.94
C THR A 635 1.62 11.14 -44.53
N PRO A 636 2.91 11.02 -44.16
CA PRO A 636 3.33 10.54 -42.86
C PRO A 636 2.83 11.44 -41.71
N GLY A 637 2.29 10.81 -40.64
CA GLY A 637 1.87 11.47 -39.41
C GLY A 637 0.38 11.37 -39.12
N LEU A 638 -0.09 12.21 -38.20
CA LEU A 638 -1.50 12.35 -37.81
C LEU A 638 -1.91 13.83 -37.88
N ARG A 639 -3.08 14.12 -38.39
CA ARG A 639 -3.69 15.46 -38.24
C ARG A 639 -4.13 15.66 -36.80
N THR A 640 -3.83 16.82 -36.23
CA THR A 640 -4.19 17.12 -34.84
C THR A 640 -5.08 18.34 -34.73
N LYS A 641 -5.93 18.32 -33.71
CA LYS A 641 -6.67 19.48 -33.21
C LYS A 641 -6.38 19.62 -31.73
N THR A 642 -5.98 20.82 -31.29
CA THR A 642 -5.64 21.10 -29.90
C THR A 642 -6.46 22.30 -29.43
N SER A 643 -7.05 22.21 -28.26
CA SER A 643 -7.73 23.30 -27.56
C SER A 643 -7.23 23.42 -26.15
N VAL A 644 -7.07 24.66 -25.64
CA VAL A 644 -6.66 24.96 -24.25
C VAL A 644 -7.89 25.40 -23.47
N GLY A 645 -8.15 24.74 -22.34
CA GLY A 645 -9.32 25.01 -21.51
C GLY A 645 -9.36 24.11 -20.27
N ASN A 646 -10.44 24.23 -19.49
CA ASN A 646 -10.66 23.41 -18.30
C ASN A 646 -11.33 22.08 -18.66
N TYR A 647 -10.59 21.17 -19.28
CA TYR A 647 -11.06 19.85 -19.66
C TYR A 647 -10.69 18.83 -18.57
N TYR A 648 -11.65 18.03 -18.11
CA TYR A 648 -11.48 16.98 -17.11
C TYR A 648 -11.69 15.57 -17.71
N SER A 649 -12.37 15.50 -18.85
CA SER A 649 -12.67 14.25 -19.56
C SER A 649 -12.85 14.50 -21.05
N ALA A 650 -12.86 13.42 -21.85
CA ALA A 650 -13.19 13.50 -23.27
C ALA A 650 -14.62 14.05 -23.53
N ALA A 651 -15.54 13.87 -22.59
CA ALA A 651 -16.89 14.42 -22.68
C ALA A 651 -16.91 15.96 -22.69
N ASP A 652 -15.93 16.60 -22.04
CA ASP A 652 -15.84 18.06 -21.96
C ASP A 652 -15.43 18.69 -23.30
N PHE A 653 -14.97 17.89 -24.28
CA PHE A 653 -14.60 18.37 -25.63
C PHE A 653 -15.76 18.95 -26.40
N ALA A 654 -16.99 18.60 -26.06
CA ALA A 654 -18.20 19.21 -26.65
C ALA A 654 -18.28 20.73 -26.40
N SER A 655 -17.66 21.18 -25.28
CA SER A 655 -17.58 22.60 -24.93
C SER A 655 -16.31 23.30 -25.43
N ALA A 656 -15.40 22.55 -26.06
CA ALA A 656 -14.12 23.08 -26.52
C ALA A 656 -14.31 24.03 -27.71
N THR A 657 -13.77 25.23 -27.57
CA THR A 657 -13.68 26.25 -28.60
C THR A 657 -12.22 26.56 -28.90
N ASN A 658 -11.97 27.35 -29.95
CA ASN A 658 -10.61 27.79 -30.28
C ASN A 658 -9.64 26.65 -30.60
N TRP A 659 -10.04 25.70 -31.43
CA TRP A 659 -9.23 24.64 -31.92
C TRP A 659 -8.10 25.14 -32.82
N THR A 660 -6.87 24.72 -32.51
CA THR A 660 -5.68 24.91 -33.37
C THR A 660 -5.40 23.59 -34.09
N GLU A 661 -5.31 23.65 -35.42
CA GLU A 661 -4.97 22.49 -36.25
C GLU A 661 -3.45 22.35 -36.42
N GLY A 662 -3.00 21.11 -36.57
CA GLY A 662 -1.59 20.79 -36.74
C GLY A 662 -1.37 19.38 -37.27
N VAL A 663 -0.11 18.98 -37.37
CA VAL A 663 0.31 17.63 -37.73
C VAL A 663 1.41 17.19 -36.78
N VAL A 664 1.36 15.94 -36.34
CA VAL A 664 2.41 15.28 -35.57
C VAL A 664 2.91 14.06 -36.32
N LYS A 665 4.19 13.72 -36.14
CA LYS A 665 4.80 12.56 -36.79
C LYS A 665 4.67 11.28 -35.99
N THR A 666 4.55 11.40 -34.68
CA THR A 666 4.50 10.26 -33.74
C THR A 666 3.36 10.42 -32.75
N THR A 667 2.96 9.31 -32.12
CA THR A 667 1.98 9.33 -31.04
C THR A 667 2.51 9.99 -29.77
N GLN A 668 3.83 10.05 -29.57
CA GLN A 668 4.48 10.75 -28.45
C GLN A 668 4.24 12.26 -28.49
N GLU A 669 4.14 12.82 -29.68
CA GLU A 669 3.88 14.25 -29.88
C GLU A 669 2.42 14.68 -29.63
N LEU A 670 1.49 13.72 -29.43
CA LEU A 670 0.12 14.01 -28.97
C LEU A 670 0.08 14.53 -27.52
N ARG A 671 1.21 14.46 -26.83
CA ARG A 671 1.38 14.96 -25.48
C ARG A 671 1.35 16.50 -25.47
N PRO A 672 0.67 17.14 -24.48
CA PRO A 672 0.88 18.55 -24.23
C PRO A 672 2.33 18.80 -23.79
N ASP A 673 2.90 19.96 -24.19
CA ASP A 673 4.24 20.35 -23.75
C ASP A 673 4.41 20.12 -22.25
N ARG A 674 5.60 19.70 -21.82
CA ARG A 674 5.97 19.66 -20.40
C ARG A 674 5.87 21.09 -19.86
N LEU A 675 4.72 21.40 -19.30
CA LEU A 675 4.56 22.61 -18.50
C LEU A 675 5.35 22.37 -17.21
N ASN A 676 6.09 23.39 -16.78
CA ASN A 676 6.82 23.36 -15.53
C ASN A 676 5.94 22.83 -14.39
N ASN A 677 6.54 22.14 -13.42
CA ASN A 677 5.89 21.47 -12.28
C ASN A 677 5.05 22.39 -11.36
N HIS A 678 4.56 23.52 -11.85
CA HIS A 678 3.76 24.46 -11.07
C HIS A 678 2.28 24.25 -11.35
N MET A 679 1.51 23.98 -10.31
CA MET A 679 0.07 23.81 -10.37
C MET A 679 -0.68 24.98 -11.03
N ASP A 680 -0.17 26.17 -10.89
CA ASP A 680 -0.79 27.40 -11.39
C ASP A 680 -0.68 27.56 -12.91
N GLU A 681 0.22 26.82 -13.55
CA GLU A 681 0.51 26.91 -14.98
C GLU A 681 -0.05 25.72 -15.78
N ILE A 682 -0.78 24.81 -15.15
CA ILE A 682 -1.42 23.69 -15.85
C ILE A 682 -2.57 24.20 -16.72
N LYS A 683 -2.22 24.71 -17.89
CA LYS A 683 -3.18 24.91 -18.96
C LYS A 683 -3.57 23.53 -19.49
N ARG A 684 -4.74 23.09 -19.12
CA ARG A 684 -5.30 21.82 -19.59
C ARG A 684 -5.48 21.90 -21.09
N LYS A 685 -5.08 20.87 -21.80
CA LYS A 685 -5.22 20.77 -23.25
C LYS A 685 -6.06 19.56 -23.60
N ALA A 686 -6.96 19.75 -24.53
CA ALA A 686 -7.64 18.69 -25.27
C ALA A 686 -6.88 18.47 -26.59
N VAL A 687 -6.47 17.26 -26.86
CA VAL A 687 -5.78 16.89 -28.10
C VAL A 687 -6.52 15.76 -28.79
N VAL A 688 -6.80 15.93 -30.07
CA VAL A 688 -7.35 14.88 -30.92
C VAL A 688 -6.36 14.66 -32.07
N GLY A 689 -5.91 13.43 -32.28
CA GLY A 689 -5.08 13.02 -33.40
C GLY A 689 -5.86 12.07 -34.30
N GLU A 690 -5.93 12.33 -35.59
CA GLU A 690 -6.67 11.50 -36.56
C GLU A 690 -5.80 11.14 -37.75
N GLY A 691 -5.96 9.90 -38.24
CA GLY A 691 -5.23 9.37 -39.38
C GLY A 691 -5.40 7.88 -39.54
N TYR A 692 -4.35 7.23 -39.95
CA TYR A 692 -4.32 5.79 -40.20
C TYR A 692 -3.10 5.16 -39.57
N ILE A 693 -3.23 3.90 -39.16
CA ILE A 693 -2.13 3.04 -38.71
C ILE A 693 -1.94 1.89 -39.71
N LYS A 694 -0.70 1.60 -40.05
CA LYS A 694 -0.34 0.49 -40.96
C LYS A 694 -0.14 -0.80 -40.18
N ILE A 695 -0.92 -1.81 -40.47
CA ILE A 695 -0.80 -3.15 -39.90
C ILE A 695 0.12 -3.98 -40.83
N PRO A 696 1.18 -4.61 -40.30
CA PRO A 696 2.21 -5.22 -41.14
C PRO A 696 1.80 -6.57 -41.79
N ALA A 697 0.92 -7.33 -41.17
CA ALA A 697 0.46 -8.64 -41.65
C ALA A 697 -0.95 -8.95 -41.12
N ASP A 698 -1.67 -9.86 -41.78
CA ASP A 698 -2.94 -10.37 -41.29
C ASP A 698 -2.78 -11.03 -39.92
N GLY A 699 -3.75 -10.81 -39.00
CA GLY A 699 -3.71 -11.44 -37.68
C GLY A 699 -4.55 -10.72 -36.62
N SER A 700 -4.55 -11.30 -35.41
CA SER A 700 -5.15 -10.67 -34.24
C SER A 700 -4.10 -9.85 -33.49
N TYR A 701 -4.36 -8.55 -33.32
CA TYR A 701 -3.46 -7.60 -32.69
C TYR A 701 -4.02 -7.09 -31.37
N VAL A 702 -3.17 -7.07 -30.34
CA VAL A 702 -3.44 -6.42 -29.06
C VAL A 702 -2.84 -5.02 -29.12
N PHE A 703 -3.63 -4.02 -28.79
CA PHE A 703 -3.16 -2.64 -28.61
C PHE A 703 -3.18 -2.26 -27.13
N SER A 704 -2.21 -1.43 -26.75
CA SER A 704 -2.06 -0.84 -25.43
C SER A 704 -1.78 0.64 -25.56
N THR A 705 -2.46 1.48 -24.79
CA THR A 705 -2.21 2.93 -24.79
C THR A 705 -2.50 3.54 -23.42
N ASN A 706 -1.77 4.60 -23.08
CA ASN A 706 -2.05 5.47 -21.93
C ASN A 706 -2.77 6.77 -22.33
N LEU A 707 -3.25 6.87 -23.57
CA LEU A 707 -4.16 7.92 -24.01
C LEU A 707 -5.56 7.68 -23.41
N ASP A 708 -6.37 8.73 -23.32
CA ASP A 708 -7.72 8.63 -22.78
C ASP A 708 -8.62 7.74 -23.64
N GLN A 709 -8.56 7.90 -24.96
CA GLN A 709 -9.31 7.06 -25.89
C GLN A 709 -8.54 6.75 -27.16
N MET A 710 -8.74 5.55 -27.67
CA MET A 710 -8.32 5.12 -28.99
C MET A 710 -9.53 4.58 -29.75
N TYR A 711 -9.77 5.14 -30.92
CA TYR A 711 -10.73 4.61 -31.89
C TYR A 711 -9.99 3.85 -32.98
N LEU A 712 -10.53 2.75 -33.42
CA LEU A 712 -10.00 1.93 -34.52
C LEU A 712 -11.16 1.63 -35.50
N ASP A 713 -10.96 1.92 -36.78
CA ASP A 713 -11.94 1.78 -37.86
C ASP A 713 -13.30 2.43 -37.53
N GLY A 714 -13.26 3.57 -36.82
CA GLY A 714 -14.43 4.37 -36.45
C GLY A 714 -15.11 3.97 -35.13
N GLU A 715 -14.74 2.86 -34.54
CA GLU A 715 -15.30 2.40 -33.26
C GLU A 715 -14.41 2.82 -32.07
N LEU A 716 -15.02 3.19 -30.94
CA LEU A 716 -14.30 3.37 -29.67
C LEU A 716 -13.72 2.02 -29.25
N PHE A 717 -12.41 1.90 -29.35
CA PHE A 717 -11.73 0.63 -29.19
C PHE A 717 -11.12 0.46 -27.79
N ILE A 718 -10.36 1.44 -27.31
CA ILE A 718 -9.86 1.51 -25.94
C ILE A 718 -10.40 2.78 -25.31
N ASP A 719 -10.95 2.65 -24.10
CA ASP A 719 -11.43 3.77 -23.28
C ASP A 719 -10.79 3.72 -21.89
N ASN A 720 -9.84 4.60 -21.67
CA ASN A 720 -9.20 4.86 -20.36
C ASN A 720 -9.80 6.14 -19.73
N SER A 721 -10.86 6.72 -20.31
CA SER A 721 -11.49 7.92 -19.78
C SER A 721 -12.18 7.61 -18.44
N GLY A 722 -12.00 8.52 -17.47
CA GLY A 722 -12.57 8.34 -16.14
C GLY A 722 -11.67 7.55 -15.17
N GLU A 723 -10.57 6.96 -15.64
CA GLU A 723 -9.57 6.36 -14.74
C GLU A 723 -8.87 7.43 -13.90
N THR A 724 -8.65 7.11 -12.64
CA THR A 724 -7.98 8.03 -11.70
C THR A 724 -6.47 8.05 -11.89
N SER A 725 -5.93 7.05 -12.61
CA SER A 725 -4.50 6.92 -12.89
C SER A 725 -4.27 6.51 -14.33
N LYS A 726 -3.31 7.13 -14.99
CA LYS A 726 -2.83 6.74 -16.33
C LYS A 726 -1.90 5.52 -16.33
N PHE A 727 -1.59 4.97 -15.19
CA PHE A 727 -0.96 3.65 -15.08
C PHE A 727 -1.95 2.52 -15.41
N SER A 728 -3.26 2.78 -15.31
CA SER A 728 -4.30 1.85 -15.78
C SER A 728 -4.35 1.86 -17.30
N ARG A 729 -4.15 0.71 -17.90
CA ARG A 729 -4.19 0.51 -19.35
C ARG A 729 -5.18 -0.59 -19.68
N HIS A 730 -6.17 -0.28 -20.51
CA HIS A 730 -7.11 -1.27 -21.03
C HIS A 730 -6.59 -1.80 -22.36
N ASP A 731 -5.83 -2.90 -22.33
CA ASP A 731 -5.39 -3.58 -23.53
C ASP A 731 -6.57 -4.30 -24.17
N LYS A 732 -6.73 -4.18 -25.50
CA LYS A 732 -7.79 -4.81 -26.25
C LYS A 732 -7.28 -5.36 -27.59
N SER A 733 -7.85 -6.45 -28.07
CA SER A 733 -7.43 -7.06 -29.32
C SER A 733 -8.47 -6.92 -30.43
N ARG A 734 -8.00 -6.93 -31.68
CA ARG A 734 -8.80 -6.90 -32.91
C ARG A 734 -8.15 -7.76 -33.97
N ALA A 735 -8.97 -8.46 -34.77
CA ALA A 735 -8.51 -9.18 -35.95
C ALA A 735 -8.48 -8.22 -37.15
N LEU A 736 -7.28 -8.02 -37.74
CA LEU A 736 -7.03 -7.00 -38.77
C LEU A 736 -6.35 -7.60 -39.99
N LYS A 737 -6.70 -7.14 -41.19
CA LYS A 737 -5.93 -7.37 -42.43
C LYS A 737 -4.69 -6.49 -42.44
N ALA A 738 -3.66 -6.93 -43.13
CA ALA A 738 -2.52 -6.10 -43.45
C ALA A 738 -2.94 -4.87 -44.28
N GLY A 739 -2.39 -3.70 -43.94
CA GLY A 739 -2.71 -2.45 -44.63
C GLY A 739 -3.08 -1.33 -43.67
N TRP A 740 -3.74 -0.30 -44.18
CA TRP A 740 -4.08 0.90 -43.41
C TRP A 740 -5.44 0.76 -42.70
N HIS A 741 -5.48 1.13 -41.41
CA HIS A 741 -6.69 1.17 -40.59
C HIS A 741 -6.88 2.56 -40.01
N ARG A 742 -8.11 3.07 -40.02
CA ARG A 742 -8.41 4.39 -39.48
C ARG A 742 -8.22 4.43 -37.97
N VAL A 743 -7.49 5.43 -37.46
CA VAL A 743 -7.32 5.67 -36.05
C VAL A 743 -7.69 7.09 -35.66
N LYS A 744 -8.22 7.22 -34.45
CA LYS A 744 -8.38 8.50 -33.76
C LYS A 744 -7.94 8.32 -32.32
N PHE A 745 -7.10 9.21 -31.87
CA PHE A 745 -6.60 9.27 -30.51
C PHE A 745 -7.14 10.49 -29.81
N VAL A 746 -7.53 10.34 -28.55
CA VAL A 746 -8.02 11.43 -27.71
C VAL A 746 -7.16 11.49 -26.46
N PHE A 747 -6.66 12.68 -26.16
CA PHE A 747 -5.87 12.95 -24.97
C PHE A 747 -6.41 14.18 -24.25
N VAL A 748 -6.67 14.03 -22.94
CA VAL A 748 -7.06 15.10 -22.04
C VAL A 748 -5.95 15.32 -21.04
N GLY A 749 -5.35 16.50 -21.07
CA GLY A 749 -4.31 16.86 -20.11
C GLY A 749 -4.83 17.05 -18.67
N ALA A 750 -6.00 16.51 -18.34
CA ALA A 750 -6.62 16.64 -17.03
C ALA A 750 -6.16 15.56 -16.07
N VAL A 751 -6.09 15.91 -14.80
CA VAL A 751 -5.78 15.00 -13.72
C VAL A 751 -7.01 14.85 -12.85
N ARG A 752 -7.48 13.61 -12.72
CA ARG A 752 -8.49 13.24 -11.73
C ARG A 752 -7.78 12.42 -10.65
N GLY A 753 -7.48 13.05 -9.50
CA GLY A 753 -6.88 12.36 -8.36
C GLY A 753 -5.68 11.49 -8.74
N GLY A 754 -4.70 12.02 -9.46
CA GLY A 754 -3.57 11.25 -9.94
C GLY A 754 -2.32 12.10 -10.21
N PHE A 755 -1.27 11.44 -10.69
CA PHE A 755 -0.11 12.17 -11.20
C PHE A 755 -0.49 12.94 -12.47
N PRO A 756 0.09 14.12 -12.67
CA PRO A 756 -0.13 14.88 -13.90
C PRO A 756 0.17 14.01 -15.12
N THR A 757 -0.77 13.96 -16.04
CA THR A 757 -0.72 13.12 -17.23
C THR A 757 0.46 13.41 -18.14
N TYR A 758 1.06 14.59 -18.03
CA TYR A 758 2.22 15.03 -18.77
C TYR A 758 3.57 14.55 -18.20
N TRP A 759 3.58 13.83 -17.07
CA TRP A 759 4.80 13.23 -16.54
C TRP A 759 5.21 11.96 -17.28
N GLU A 760 4.24 11.26 -17.87
CA GLU A 760 4.51 10.10 -18.70
C GLU A 760 4.52 10.44 -20.20
N ASP A 761 5.40 9.78 -20.96
CA ASP A 761 5.35 9.84 -22.42
C ASP A 761 4.08 9.12 -22.91
N THR A 762 3.38 9.74 -23.87
CA THR A 762 2.26 9.08 -24.52
C THR A 762 2.76 7.87 -25.29
N LYS A 763 2.07 6.73 -25.10
CA LYS A 763 2.44 5.46 -25.70
C LYS A 763 1.26 4.86 -26.44
N VAL A 764 1.49 4.44 -27.66
CA VAL A 764 0.62 3.51 -28.37
C VAL A 764 1.51 2.34 -28.80
N GLU A 765 1.19 1.18 -28.29
CA GLU A 765 1.94 -0.05 -28.48
C GLU A 765 1.04 -1.12 -29.06
N TYR A 766 1.61 -2.05 -29.81
CA TYR A 766 0.90 -3.18 -30.38
C TYR A 766 1.75 -4.46 -30.33
N ARG A 767 1.09 -5.59 -30.36
CA ARG A 767 1.70 -6.92 -30.57
C ARG A 767 0.71 -7.82 -31.24
N LYS A 768 1.15 -8.89 -31.91
CA LYS A 768 0.24 -10.00 -32.24
C LYS A 768 -0.22 -10.69 -30.97
N LEU A 769 -1.40 -11.33 -31.03
CA LEU A 769 -1.96 -12.02 -29.86
C LEU A 769 -1.01 -13.09 -29.30
N GLU A 770 -0.29 -13.78 -30.18
CA GLU A 770 0.68 -14.82 -29.86
C GLU A 770 2.04 -14.30 -29.38
N ASP A 771 2.37 -13.03 -29.62
CA ASP A 771 3.66 -12.46 -29.28
C ASP A 771 3.74 -12.11 -27.79
N ALA A 772 4.93 -12.25 -27.21
CA ALA A 772 5.18 -11.93 -25.81
C ALA A 772 5.47 -10.43 -25.55
N LYS A 773 5.93 -9.69 -26.56
CA LYS A 773 6.41 -8.32 -26.41
C LYS A 773 5.59 -7.34 -27.24
N PHE A 774 5.35 -6.18 -26.65
CA PHE A 774 4.81 -5.02 -27.35
C PHE A 774 5.92 -4.31 -28.16
N SER A 775 5.54 -3.81 -29.33
CA SER A 775 6.29 -2.88 -30.16
C SER A 775 5.61 -1.52 -30.14
N THR A 776 6.39 -0.44 -30.09
CA THR A 776 5.85 0.91 -30.19
C THR A 776 5.40 1.21 -31.62
N VAL A 777 4.29 1.90 -31.79
CA VAL A 777 3.84 2.43 -33.09
C VAL A 777 4.83 3.49 -33.53
N THR A 778 5.51 3.25 -34.66
CA THR A 778 6.53 4.17 -35.23
C THR A 778 5.92 5.19 -36.19
N ALA A 779 6.70 6.24 -36.55
CA ALA A 779 6.27 7.26 -37.48
C ALA A 779 5.91 6.69 -38.88
N GLU A 780 6.63 5.65 -39.32
CA GLU A 780 6.38 5.05 -40.66
C GLU A 780 5.07 4.23 -40.69
N MET A 781 4.52 3.91 -39.52
CA MET A 781 3.22 3.24 -39.39
C MET A 781 2.04 4.22 -39.37
N LEU A 782 2.28 5.53 -39.37
CA LEU A 782 1.24 6.55 -39.29
C LEU A 782 1.13 7.35 -40.59
N ALA A 783 -0.11 7.59 -41.01
CA ALA A 783 -0.41 8.45 -42.17
C ALA A 783 -1.73 9.17 -42.00
N TYR A 784 -1.93 10.27 -42.81
CA TYR A 784 -3.20 10.98 -42.94
C TYR A 784 -3.48 11.37 -44.36
#